data_4dc5babeb06ed26679c546b29970a294
#
_entry.id   4dc5babeb06ed26679c546b29970a294
#
_cell.length_a   1.000
_cell.length_b   1.000
_cell.length_c   1.000
_cell.angle_alpha   90.00
_cell.angle_beta   90.00
_cell.angle_gamma   90.00
#
_symmetry.space_group_name_H-M   'P 1'
#
loop_
_entity.id
_entity.type
_entity.pdbx_description
1 polymer ?
#
loop_
_entity_poly.entity_id
_entity_poly.type
_entity_poly.pdbx_seq_one_letter_code
_entity_poly.pdbx_strand_id
1 'polypeptide(L)'
;QESGEKIPATAENNVKKAQKNIDKAYELRDFYELYKSKTEAEHYIDFNDMINFVLDKFDTDPSFLEDISNKYEYLLVDEYQDTNNPQNEIVTKITQSMKDPNVIVVGDDDQIIYTFQGAKLDTMEKFIKNFPDTEIFCLTDNMRSTQSILNAARAVAIQDNNRLEANLEFRNHDICKKLTAKNPDIIKLDKPVRIYKYNDVIQEYAQITQEIENLINSDTCPVNDKNEKKLSEIAILTTTNAELDTFAQLLKEKNIPYELKDGKNIFLIKSSYVLYCYLKMLTSPELYSDKIFKLLLMPPFSINSKDYETLFKQHSRYKTFIDAMKCIDKKEFVQPEKIMDFVLTFDYLQSYRANETLKNIVLETGAKTGIFDYFINSEINRSENIAGLKKIADEAINFSQVTKSVSLEYFVEYLDMAYNDEFVIKTDKAPVTLNAVQLLTYHSSKGKEFEYVYMPTLTKDKWESSSKSYKAGIPLPPSEYKTKDELLEIKYSDNIKLLYVGMTRAKHTLRLSYPQTVAGKEKKFTRYISNIIDDKNLNFEKKEAPEFDAETYWLERTKDLIIKDYDYTKEFHELVNSKINGKPYSPTSVNTYIKCPRMYFYKYILDFEAKDGNADNMHYGTSVHYALEKAVNYAMKNHAYPTKEKFIKYFDDKLSTLPVSSFEASEILKGRGETALDKYYVQLCNTPVNMLCKPECEIHFTLGDIRFRGIIDRIEKNPDGTFSVYDYKTGSAKNGRIICTGGEHEDYYNQIALYKYFFEKSHECKVKSVGFIFPEDFENNYDPKITDEDCLEVVDKFKNAISNIKAYNFEPIAQKDRKNSPACKYCAYKDFCNFDVV
;
A
#
# COMPACT_ATOMS: atom_id res chain seq x y z
N GLN A 1 42.33 4.47 42.67
CA GLN A 1 41.93 4.98 44.01
C GLN A 1 43.03 4.88 45.04
N GLU A 2 44.15 4.19 44.77
CA GLU A 2 45.25 4.05 45.75
C GLU A 2 46.22 5.25 45.78
N SER A 3 46.13 6.19 44.86
CA SER A 3 47.05 7.33 44.80
C SER A 3 46.50 8.66 45.31
N GLY A 4 45.25 8.73 45.75
CA GLY A 4 44.66 9.95 46.32
C GLY A 4 44.42 11.10 45.32
N GLU A 5 44.65 10.89 44.01
CA GLU A 5 44.35 11.87 42.96
C GLU A 5 42.84 11.92 42.65
N LYS A 6 42.28 13.12 42.62
CA LYS A 6 40.88 13.33 42.21
C LYS A 6 40.70 12.98 40.75
N ILE A 7 39.83 12.01 40.49
CA ILE A 7 39.45 11.67 39.14
C ILE A 7 38.84 12.92 38.46
N PRO A 8 39.28 13.29 37.28
CA PRO A 8 38.69 14.44 36.57
C PRO A 8 37.19 14.24 36.35
N ALA A 9 36.38 15.27 36.52
CA ALA A 9 34.91 15.23 36.38
C ALA A 9 34.48 14.72 34.98
N THR A 10 35.30 14.91 33.97
CA THR A 10 35.13 14.37 32.63
C THR A 10 35.26 12.84 32.60
N ALA A 11 36.15 12.25 33.39
CA ALA A 11 36.30 10.79 33.45
C ALA A 11 35.12 10.14 34.17
N GLU A 12 34.62 10.71 35.30
CA GLU A 12 33.41 10.27 35.98
C GLU A 12 32.18 10.34 35.08
N ASN A 13 32.01 11.42 34.30
CA ASN A 13 30.90 11.57 33.39
C ASN A 13 30.99 10.54 32.25
N ASN A 14 32.17 10.22 31.76
CA ASN A 14 32.37 9.19 30.74
C ASN A 14 32.02 7.79 31.25
N VAL A 15 32.37 7.46 32.49
CA VAL A 15 32.02 6.19 33.17
C VAL A 15 30.49 6.09 33.35
N LYS A 16 29.85 7.14 33.85
CA LYS A 16 28.38 7.18 34.00
C LYS A 16 27.67 7.00 32.66
N LYS A 17 28.20 7.61 31.60
CA LYS A 17 27.65 7.46 30.25
C LYS A 17 27.86 6.05 29.73
N ALA A 18 29.02 5.43 29.93
CA ALA A 18 29.29 4.06 29.55
C ALA A 18 28.36 3.08 30.28
N GLN A 19 28.17 3.27 31.61
CA GLN A 19 27.25 2.44 32.40
C GLN A 19 25.82 2.54 31.86
N LYS A 20 25.33 3.77 31.64
CA LYS A 20 23.99 3.96 31.03
C LYS A 20 23.83 3.28 29.66
N ASN A 21 24.90 3.21 28.90
CA ASN A 21 24.87 2.51 27.59
C ASN A 21 24.80 0.99 27.76
N ILE A 22 25.50 0.46 28.77
CA ILE A 22 25.46 -0.97 29.15
C ILE A 22 24.05 -1.34 29.62
N ASP A 23 23.46 -0.51 30.50
CA ASP A 23 22.11 -0.74 31.02
C ASP A 23 21.08 -0.80 29.88
N LYS A 24 21.17 0.13 28.90
CA LYS A 24 20.32 0.12 27.69
C LYS A 24 20.54 -1.11 26.80
N ALA A 25 21.77 -1.63 26.73
CA ALA A 25 22.04 -2.84 25.95
C ALA A 25 21.38 -4.06 26.60
N TYR A 26 21.37 -4.15 27.93
CA TYR A 26 20.65 -5.19 28.68
C TYR A 26 19.12 -5.05 28.47
N GLU A 27 18.57 -3.83 28.59
CA GLU A 27 17.15 -3.58 28.33
C GLU A 27 16.76 -4.02 26.91
N LEU A 28 17.59 -3.73 25.90
CA LEU A 28 17.35 -4.16 24.52
C LEU A 28 17.34 -5.69 24.39
N ARG A 29 18.30 -6.37 25.02
CA ARG A 29 18.37 -7.83 25.02
C ARG A 29 17.09 -8.42 25.62
N ASP A 30 16.70 -7.95 26.79
CA ASP A 30 15.52 -8.45 27.49
C ASP A 30 14.23 -8.19 26.68
N PHE A 31 14.17 -7.02 26.03
CA PHE A 31 13.08 -6.70 25.11
C PHE A 31 13.06 -7.63 23.89
N TYR A 32 14.21 -7.92 23.31
CA TYR A 32 14.33 -8.81 22.15
C TYR A 32 13.96 -10.26 22.49
N GLU A 33 14.39 -10.75 23.66
CA GLU A 33 14.02 -12.07 24.17
C GLU A 33 12.50 -12.16 24.41
N LEU A 34 11.90 -11.11 24.98
CA LEU A 34 10.44 -11.03 25.15
C LEU A 34 9.71 -10.98 23.80
N TYR A 35 10.22 -10.21 22.85
CA TYR A 35 9.68 -10.16 21.48
C TYR A 35 9.69 -11.55 20.85
N LYS A 36 10.83 -12.23 20.85
CA LYS A 36 10.95 -13.58 20.31
C LYS A 36 10.00 -14.57 20.98
N SER A 37 9.96 -14.59 22.31
CA SER A 37 9.08 -15.50 23.02
C SER A 37 7.60 -15.28 22.72
N LYS A 38 7.18 -14.03 22.53
CA LYS A 38 5.79 -13.70 22.16
C LYS A 38 5.48 -14.05 20.71
N THR A 39 6.36 -13.75 19.77
CA THR A 39 6.14 -14.09 18.35
C THR A 39 6.10 -15.60 18.16
N GLU A 40 6.98 -16.36 18.82
CA GLU A 40 6.97 -17.82 18.80
C GLU A 40 5.67 -18.41 19.41
N ALA A 41 5.22 -17.86 20.53
CA ALA A 41 4.00 -18.32 21.21
C ALA A 41 2.73 -18.08 20.36
N GLU A 42 2.71 -17.03 19.57
CA GLU A 42 1.59 -16.69 18.69
C GLU A 42 1.81 -17.17 17.24
N HIS A 43 2.89 -17.92 16.97
CA HIS A 43 3.25 -18.44 15.65
C HIS A 43 3.45 -17.36 14.57
N TYR A 44 3.94 -16.18 14.97
CA TYR A 44 4.33 -15.13 14.05
C TYR A 44 5.81 -15.23 13.68
N ILE A 45 6.12 -14.85 12.44
CA ILE A 45 7.48 -14.74 11.92
C ILE A 45 7.67 -13.39 11.22
N ASP A 46 8.85 -12.81 11.32
CA ASP A 46 9.26 -11.66 10.52
C ASP A 46 10.09 -12.09 9.29
N PHE A 47 10.45 -11.12 8.44
CA PHE A 47 11.25 -11.40 7.24
C PHE A 47 12.65 -11.96 7.54
N ASN A 48 13.26 -11.57 8.65
CA ASN A 48 14.55 -12.10 9.04
C ASN A 48 14.41 -13.54 9.54
N ASP A 49 13.34 -13.85 10.26
CA ASP A 49 13.04 -15.23 10.68
C ASP A 49 12.90 -16.17 9.49
N MET A 50 12.28 -15.73 8.39
CA MET A 50 12.17 -16.52 7.16
C MET A 50 13.55 -16.92 6.62
N ILE A 51 14.48 -15.97 6.57
CA ILE A 51 15.84 -16.20 6.07
C ILE A 51 16.62 -17.08 7.04
N ASN A 52 16.58 -16.76 8.34
CA ASN A 52 17.26 -17.51 9.36
C ASN A 52 16.76 -18.95 9.46
N PHE A 53 15.45 -19.16 9.33
CA PHE A 53 14.86 -20.50 9.30
C PHE A 53 15.42 -21.36 8.17
N VAL A 54 15.61 -20.80 6.98
CA VAL A 54 16.22 -21.51 5.85
C VAL A 54 17.68 -21.83 6.14
N LEU A 55 18.45 -20.91 6.73
CA LEU A 55 19.84 -21.13 7.13
C LEU A 55 19.96 -22.21 8.19
N ASP A 56 19.14 -22.16 9.25
CA ASP A 56 19.10 -23.17 10.30
C ASP A 56 18.72 -24.55 9.74
N LYS A 57 17.80 -24.58 8.75
CA LYS A 57 17.40 -25.80 8.10
C LYS A 57 18.53 -26.38 7.22
N PHE A 58 19.30 -25.55 6.55
CA PHE A 58 20.48 -25.98 5.80
C PHE A 58 21.56 -26.58 6.71
N ASP A 59 21.70 -26.06 7.94
CA ASP A 59 22.67 -26.57 8.90
C ASP A 59 22.21 -27.83 9.62
N THR A 60 20.91 -27.98 9.88
CA THR A 60 20.35 -29.11 10.62
C THR A 60 19.91 -30.28 9.74
N ASP A 61 19.66 -30.05 8.45
CA ASP A 61 19.19 -31.05 7.50
C ASP A 61 19.97 -30.96 6.17
N PRO A 62 21.13 -31.62 6.07
CA PRO A 62 21.93 -31.66 4.85
C PRO A 62 21.19 -32.17 3.61
N SER A 63 20.21 -33.07 3.80
CA SER A 63 19.43 -33.61 2.68
C SER A 63 18.53 -32.55 2.06
N PHE A 64 18.01 -31.63 2.87
CA PHE A 64 17.25 -30.50 2.37
C PHE A 64 18.10 -29.53 1.53
N LEU A 65 19.32 -29.24 1.97
CA LEU A 65 20.27 -28.43 1.19
C LEU A 65 20.66 -29.12 -0.13
N GLU A 66 20.88 -30.43 -0.09
CA GLU A 66 21.20 -31.24 -1.28
C GLU A 66 20.04 -31.23 -2.27
N ASP A 67 18.80 -31.42 -1.79
CA ASP A 67 17.59 -31.38 -2.62
C ASP A 67 17.42 -30.01 -3.31
N ILE A 68 17.65 -28.91 -2.60
CA ILE A 68 17.61 -27.57 -3.17
C ILE A 68 18.72 -27.38 -4.21
N SER A 69 19.95 -27.80 -3.91
CA SER A 69 21.11 -27.64 -4.80
C SER A 69 20.97 -28.50 -6.07
N ASN A 70 20.38 -29.70 -5.97
CA ASN A 70 20.12 -30.57 -7.12
C ASN A 70 18.92 -30.11 -7.97
N LYS A 71 18.06 -29.22 -7.45
CA LYS A 71 16.91 -28.70 -8.18
C LYS A 71 17.30 -27.70 -9.25
N TYR A 72 18.41 -26.99 -9.07
CA TYR A 72 18.85 -25.90 -9.94
C TYR A 72 20.24 -26.22 -10.53
N GLU A 73 20.34 -26.15 -11.85
CA GLU A 73 21.64 -26.26 -12.55
C GLU A 73 22.38 -24.94 -12.61
N TYR A 74 21.64 -23.83 -12.62
CA TYR A 74 22.17 -22.47 -12.70
C TYR A 74 21.56 -21.63 -11.58
N LEU A 75 22.40 -20.87 -10.88
CA LEU A 75 21.99 -19.89 -9.89
C LEU A 75 22.40 -18.48 -10.39
N LEU A 76 21.42 -17.65 -10.72
CA LEU A 76 21.65 -16.28 -11.18
C LEU A 76 21.11 -15.32 -10.12
N VAL A 77 22.00 -14.43 -9.63
CA VAL A 77 21.65 -13.45 -8.61
C VAL A 77 21.87 -12.05 -9.18
N ASP A 78 20.77 -11.32 -9.35
CA ASP A 78 20.78 -9.93 -9.79
C ASP A 78 20.85 -8.97 -8.61
N GLU A 79 21.31 -7.74 -8.85
CA GLU A 79 21.49 -6.69 -7.84
C GLU A 79 22.25 -7.20 -6.59
N TYR A 80 23.29 -8.01 -6.82
CA TYR A 80 24.00 -8.72 -5.75
C TYR A 80 24.60 -7.79 -4.68
N GLN A 81 24.92 -6.54 -5.04
CA GLN A 81 25.41 -5.51 -4.11
C GLN A 81 24.38 -5.12 -3.02
N ASP A 82 23.10 -5.40 -3.21
CA ASP A 82 22.05 -5.07 -2.25
C ASP A 82 21.77 -6.19 -1.26
N THR A 83 22.39 -7.35 -1.45
CA THR A 83 22.17 -8.50 -0.57
C THR A 83 22.83 -8.29 0.79
N ASN A 84 22.15 -8.72 1.85
CA ASN A 84 22.70 -8.72 3.20
C ASN A 84 23.45 -10.03 3.53
N ASN A 85 24.15 -10.07 4.67
CA ASN A 85 24.95 -11.24 5.05
C ASN A 85 24.17 -12.56 5.06
N PRO A 86 22.99 -12.68 5.72
CA PRO A 86 22.20 -13.91 5.69
C PRO A 86 21.78 -14.37 4.28
N GLN A 87 21.38 -13.43 3.41
CA GLN A 87 21.06 -13.74 2.01
C GLN A 87 22.29 -14.28 1.24
N ASN A 88 23.45 -13.68 1.47
CA ASN A 88 24.70 -14.15 0.88
C ASN A 88 25.11 -15.53 1.39
N GLU A 89 24.85 -15.82 2.66
CA GLU A 89 25.11 -17.13 3.24
C GLU A 89 24.27 -18.21 2.59
N ILE A 90 22.99 -17.95 2.30
CA ILE A 90 22.12 -18.86 1.53
C ILE A 90 22.75 -19.14 0.14
N VAL A 91 23.13 -18.09 -0.60
CA VAL A 91 23.76 -18.24 -1.92
C VAL A 91 25.03 -19.10 -1.80
N THR A 92 25.87 -18.80 -0.83
CA THR A 92 27.15 -19.50 -0.61
C THR A 92 26.93 -20.98 -0.28
N LYS A 93 26.02 -21.30 0.66
CA LYS A 93 25.72 -22.69 1.05
C LYS A 93 25.14 -23.51 -0.12
N ILE A 94 24.22 -22.95 -0.88
CA ILE A 94 23.67 -23.62 -2.08
C ILE A 94 24.79 -23.88 -3.09
N THR A 95 25.59 -22.85 -3.39
CA THR A 95 26.67 -22.95 -4.36
C THR A 95 27.73 -24.00 -3.96
N GLN A 96 28.10 -24.01 -2.69
CA GLN A 96 29.09 -24.99 -2.17
C GLN A 96 28.54 -26.43 -2.15
N SER A 97 27.23 -26.60 -2.08
CA SER A 97 26.57 -27.91 -2.13
C SER A 97 26.34 -28.42 -3.56
N MET A 98 26.45 -27.57 -4.57
CA MET A 98 26.31 -27.97 -5.97
C MET A 98 27.52 -28.83 -6.39
N LYS A 99 27.25 -29.94 -7.11
CA LYS A 99 28.31 -30.83 -7.61
C LYS A 99 29.19 -30.14 -8.67
N ASP A 100 28.59 -29.31 -9.48
CA ASP A 100 29.25 -28.49 -10.51
C ASP A 100 28.62 -27.08 -10.47
N PRO A 101 29.16 -26.18 -9.64
CA PRO A 101 28.53 -24.91 -9.37
C PRO A 101 28.54 -23.98 -10.58
N ASN A 102 27.36 -23.66 -11.07
CA ASN A 102 27.11 -22.69 -12.13
C ASN A 102 26.42 -21.46 -11.52
N VAL A 103 27.21 -20.49 -11.06
CA VAL A 103 26.69 -19.30 -10.36
C VAL A 103 27.11 -18.04 -11.08
N ILE A 104 26.15 -17.18 -11.38
CA ILE A 104 26.36 -15.85 -11.95
C ILE A 104 25.79 -14.81 -10.99
N VAL A 105 26.62 -13.88 -10.55
CA VAL A 105 26.17 -12.71 -9.77
C VAL A 105 26.36 -11.44 -10.61
N VAL A 106 25.36 -10.58 -10.63
CA VAL A 106 25.37 -9.32 -11.35
C VAL A 106 25.15 -8.17 -10.36
N GLY A 107 25.98 -7.14 -10.45
CA GLY A 107 25.85 -6.01 -9.54
C GLY A 107 26.77 -4.84 -9.89
N ASP A 108 26.53 -3.71 -9.22
CA ASP A 108 27.32 -2.49 -9.35
C ASP A 108 27.58 -1.89 -7.97
N ASP A 109 28.85 -1.95 -7.52
CA ASP A 109 29.27 -1.42 -6.21
C ASP A 109 29.09 0.10 -6.09
N ASP A 110 29.05 0.85 -7.19
CA ASP A 110 28.72 2.28 -7.21
C ASP A 110 27.22 2.53 -6.94
N GLN A 111 26.37 1.48 -6.93
CA GLN A 111 24.94 1.55 -6.64
C GLN A 111 24.54 0.97 -5.28
N ILE A 112 25.49 0.74 -4.37
CA ILE A 112 25.23 0.32 -2.99
C ILE A 112 24.65 1.51 -2.21
N ILE A 113 23.34 1.59 -2.08
CA ILE A 113 22.63 2.66 -1.36
C ILE A 113 21.78 2.14 -0.19
N TYR A 114 21.80 0.83 0.08
CA TYR A 114 21.08 0.18 1.18
C TYR A 114 21.99 -0.27 2.33
N THR A 115 23.08 0.46 2.59
CA THR A 115 24.01 0.18 3.69
C THR A 115 23.33 0.14 5.05
N PHE A 116 22.27 0.94 5.24
CA PHE A 116 21.44 0.95 6.44
C PHE A 116 20.58 -0.32 6.62
N GLN A 117 20.40 -1.15 5.58
CA GLN A 117 19.75 -2.46 5.61
C GLN A 117 20.75 -3.62 5.67
N GLY A 118 22.04 -3.32 5.82
CA GLY A 118 23.07 -4.33 5.93
C GLY A 118 23.82 -4.68 4.61
N ALA A 119 23.50 -4.00 3.49
CA ALA A 119 24.30 -4.13 2.28
C ALA A 119 25.70 -3.58 2.51
N LYS A 120 26.72 -4.30 2.08
CA LYS A 120 28.13 -3.94 2.29
C LYS A 120 28.94 -4.14 1.01
N LEU A 121 29.97 -3.30 0.82
CA LEU A 121 30.91 -3.47 -0.29
C LEU A 121 31.64 -4.82 -0.22
N ASP A 122 31.94 -5.28 0.99
CA ASP A 122 32.64 -6.53 1.23
C ASP A 122 31.91 -7.79 0.73
N THR A 123 30.61 -7.66 0.42
CA THR A 123 29.79 -8.76 -0.12
C THR A 123 30.32 -9.26 -1.46
N MET A 124 30.57 -8.35 -2.40
CA MET A 124 31.14 -8.70 -3.71
C MET A 124 32.59 -9.18 -3.58
N GLU A 125 33.37 -8.55 -2.72
CA GLU A 125 34.73 -8.96 -2.42
C GLU A 125 34.81 -10.36 -1.82
N LYS A 126 33.90 -10.67 -0.87
CA LYS A 126 33.78 -12.00 -0.26
C LYS A 126 33.41 -13.06 -1.28
N PHE A 127 32.51 -12.75 -2.22
CA PHE A 127 32.16 -13.69 -3.28
C PHE A 127 33.40 -14.08 -4.11
N ILE A 128 34.18 -13.11 -4.56
CA ILE A 128 35.42 -13.37 -5.33
C ILE A 128 36.43 -14.15 -4.48
N LYS A 129 36.58 -13.84 -3.18
CA LYS A 129 37.46 -14.57 -2.27
C LYS A 129 36.99 -16.01 -1.99
N ASN A 130 35.70 -16.23 -1.88
CA ASN A 130 35.10 -17.56 -1.62
C ASN A 130 35.13 -18.45 -2.87
N PHE A 131 35.16 -17.84 -4.06
CA PHE A 131 35.22 -18.53 -5.35
C PHE A 131 36.37 -17.99 -6.18
N PRO A 132 37.64 -18.46 -5.94
CA PRO A 132 38.85 -17.92 -6.56
C PRO A 132 38.91 -18.06 -8.09
N ASP A 133 38.14 -19.03 -8.63
CA ASP A 133 38.09 -19.28 -10.09
C ASP A 133 37.00 -18.43 -10.77
N THR A 134 36.44 -17.41 -10.06
CA THR A 134 35.42 -16.50 -10.62
C THR A 134 36.00 -15.68 -11.77
N GLU A 135 35.36 -15.75 -12.93
CA GLU A 135 35.64 -14.84 -14.05
C GLU A 135 34.83 -13.55 -13.89
N ILE A 136 35.50 -12.41 -14.05
CA ILE A 136 34.88 -11.10 -13.90
C ILE A 136 34.71 -10.45 -15.26
N PHE A 137 33.48 -10.08 -15.59
CA PHE A 137 33.13 -9.37 -16.83
C PHE A 137 32.60 -7.96 -16.49
N CYS A 138 33.23 -6.93 -17.10
CA CYS A 138 32.77 -5.55 -16.97
C CYS A 138 31.84 -5.19 -18.14
N LEU A 139 30.58 -4.87 -17.84
CA LEU A 139 29.64 -4.36 -18.83
C LEU A 139 29.85 -2.84 -18.97
N THR A 140 30.53 -2.42 -20.02
CA THR A 140 30.87 -1.00 -20.26
C THR A 140 29.94 -0.31 -21.25
N ASP A 141 29.15 -1.06 -22.01
CA ASP A 141 28.19 -0.53 -22.96
C ASP A 141 26.90 -0.14 -22.25
N ASN A 142 26.57 1.15 -22.30
CA ASN A 142 25.36 1.70 -21.67
C ASN A 142 24.28 2.04 -22.71
N MET A 143 23.10 1.49 -22.52
CA MET A 143 21.96 1.65 -23.45
C MET A 143 20.94 2.69 -22.96
N ARG A 144 21.12 3.22 -21.74
CA ARG A 144 20.13 4.10 -21.07
C ARG A 144 20.44 5.58 -21.24
N SER A 145 21.66 5.99 -20.89
CA SER A 145 22.00 7.41 -20.66
C SER A 145 22.93 7.96 -21.72
N THR A 146 22.85 9.27 -21.95
CA THR A 146 23.77 10.00 -22.82
C THR A 146 25.19 10.05 -22.25
N GLN A 147 26.19 10.27 -23.11
CA GLN A 147 27.59 10.28 -22.68
C GLN A 147 27.91 11.42 -21.70
N SER A 148 27.30 12.59 -21.86
CA SER A 148 27.48 13.72 -20.95
C SER A 148 27.04 13.38 -19.52
N ILE A 149 25.91 12.65 -19.37
CA ILE A 149 25.42 12.19 -18.06
C ILE A 149 26.37 11.14 -17.48
N LEU A 150 26.77 10.14 -18.27
CA LEU A 150 27.67 9.08 -17.83
C LEU A 150 29.03 9.64 -17.36
N ASN A 151 29.59 10.60 -18.08
CA ASN A 151 30.85 11.24 -17.71
C ASN A 151 30.74 12.03 -16.41
N ALA A 152 29.65 12.81 -16.24
CA ALA A 152 29.37 13.56 -15.02
C ALA A 152 29.15 12.64 -13.81
N ALA A 153 28.34 11.58 -13.97
CA ALA A 153 28.09 10.58 -12.92
C ALA A 153 29.39 9.85 -12.53
N ARG A 154 30.22 9.44 -13.52
CA ARG A 154 31.52 8.83 -13.24
C ARG A 154 32.45 9.78 -12.48
N ALA A 155 32.51 11.06 -12.86
CA ALA A 155 33.35 12.05 -12.17
C ALA A 155 32.92 12.26 -10.70
N VAL A 156 31.64 12.03 -10.36
CA VAL A 156 31.17 11.95 -8.97
C VAL A 156 31.65 10.66 -8.33
N ALA A 157 31.42 9.51 -8.97
CA ALA A 157 31.73 8.19 -8.43
C ALA A 157 33.22 8.00 -8.10
N ILE A 158 34.13 8.46 -8.96
CA ILE A 158 35.60 8.31 -8.75
C ILE A 158 36.15 9.13 -7.57
N GLN A 159 35.36 9.99 -6.94
CA GLN A 159 35.74 10.65 -5.69
C GLN A 159 35.68 9.70 -4.49
N ASP A 160 34.97 8.58 -4.60
CA ASP A 160 34.96 7.51 -3.62
C ASP A 160 36.13 6.53 -3.86
N ASN A 161 36.94 6.32 -2.84
CA ASN A 161 38.03 5.33 -2.88
C ASN A 161 37.53 3.91 -2.51
N ASN A 162 36.35 3.78 -1.94
CA ASN A 162 35.73 2.51 -1.57
C ASN A 162 34.95 1.92 -2.76
N ARG A 163 35.70 1.55 -3.82
CA ARG A 163 35.16 0.99 -5.06
C ARG A 163 36.00 -0.21 -5.48
N LEU A 164 35.36 -1.22 -6.09
CA LEU A 164 36.07 -2.39 -6.61
C LEU A 164 37.15 -1.99 -7.63
N GLU A 165 36.86 -1.03 -8.51
CA GLU A 165 37.82 -0.50 -9.50
C GLU A 165 39.06 0.14 -8.84
N ALA A 166 38.92 0.71 -7.65
CA ALA A 166 40.00 1.36 -6.89
C ALA A 166 40.73 0.39 -5.95
N ASN A 167 40.16 -0.78 -5.67
CA ASN A 167 40.73 -1.74 -4.74
C ASN A 167 41.94 -2.44 -5.32
N LEU A 168 43.09 -2.30 -4.63
CA LEU A 168 44.37 -2.85 -5.05
C LEU A 168 44.39 -4.38 -5.10
N GLU A 169 43.62 -5.06 -4.29
CA GLU A 169 43.52 -6.53 -4.22
C GLU A 169 42.96 -7.12 -5.52
N PHE A 170 42.12 -6.36 -6.24
CA PHE A 170 41.46 -6.82 -7.47
C PHE A 170 42.07 -6.23 -8.75
N ARG A 171 43.25 -5.61 -8.70
CA ARG A 171 43.93 -5.04 -9.87
C ARG A 171 44.19 -6.05 -11.00
N ASN A 172 44.35 -7.32 -10.67
CA ASN A 172 44.65 -8.38 -11.66
C ASN A 172 43.40 -8.76 -12.49
N HIS A 173 42.23 -8.28 -12.13
CA HIS A 173 40.97 -8.59 -12.83
C HIS A 173 40.55 -7.52 -13.85
N ASP A 174 41.40 -6.51 -14.15
CA ASP A 174 41.16 -5.44 -15.13
C ASP A 174 39.75 -4.81 -15.03
N ILE A 175 39.27 -4.58 -13.79
CA ILE A 175 37.98 -3.99 -13.55
C ILE A 175 37.94 -2.55 -14.06
N CYS A 176 37.17 -2.31 -15.13
CA CYS A 176 37.00 -1.00 -15.73
C CYS A 176 35.52 -0.65 -15.79
N LYS A 177 35.10 0.41 -15.07
CA LYS A 177 33.74 0.88 -14.98
C LYS A 177 33.47 2.17 -15.79
N LYS A 178 34.27 2.42 -16.82
CA LYS A 178 34.05 3.56 -17.73
C LYS A 178 32.97 3.21 -18.74
N LEU A 179 31.77 3.70 -18.49
CA LEU A 179 30.62 3.44 -19.36
C LEU A 179 30.69 4.27 -20.66
N THR A 180 30.23 3.65 -21.75
CA THR A 180 30.10 4.28 -23.07
C THR A 180 28.66 4.17 -23.55
N ALA A 181 28.06 5.29 -23.92
CA ALA A 181 26.73 5.31 -24.51
C ALA A 181 26.71 4.58 -25.85
N LYS A 182 25.82 3.61 -26.04
CA LYS A 182 25.73 2.78 -27.25
C LYS A 182 24.38 2.84 -27.95
N ASN A 183 23.32 3.26 -27.26
CA ASN A 183 22.00 3.38 -27.87
C ASN A 183 21.99 4.56 -28.86
N PRO A 184 21.83 4.31 -30.19
CA PRO A 184 21.92 5.37 -31.21
C PRO A 184 20.83 6.45 -31.02
N ASP A 185 19.68 6.12 -30.49
CA ASP A 185 18.58 7.08 -30.30
C ASP A 185 18.86 7.98 -29.09
N ILE A 186 19.49 7.46 -28.07
CA ILE A 186 19.88 8.23 -26.88
C ILE A 186 21.11 9.13 -27.20
N ILE A 187 22.09 8.62 -27.92
CA ILE A 187 23.30 9.39 -28.30
C ILE A 187 22.93 10.68 -29.04
N LYS A 188 21.91 10.64 -29.93
CA LYS A 188 21.45 11.84 -30.67
C LYS A 188 20.87 12.93 -29.76
N LEU A 189 20.43 12.56 -28.54
CA LEU A 189 19.81 13.45 -27.56
C LEU A 189 20.83 14.01 -26.57
N ASP A 190 22.14 13.76 -26.74
CA ASP A 190 23.17 14.19 -25.82
C ASP A 190 23.19 15.72 -25.67
N LYS A 191 23.07 16.17 -24.44
CA LYS A 191 23.02 17.58 -24.03
C LYS A 191 23.90 17.79 -22.81
N PRO A 192 24.37 19.04 -22.58
CA PRO A 192 25.06 19.36 -21.33
C PRO A 192 24.20 19.05 -20.09
N VAL A 193 24.83 18.56 -19.03
CA VAL A 193 24.21 18.51 -17.71
C VAL A 193 24.04 19.93 -17.19
N ARG A 194 22.83 20.34 -16.91
CA ARG A 194 22.52 21.71 -16.51
C ARG A 194 22.60 21.88 -15.02
N ILE A 195 23.26 22.95 -14.60
CA ILE A 195 23.41 23.32 -13.18
C ILE A 195 22.84 24.72 -12.99
N TYR A 196 21.82 24.79 -12.13
CA TYR A 196 21.15 26.05 -11.79
C TYR A 196 21.46 26.49 -10.36
N LYS A 197 21.73 27.77 -10.25
CA LYS A 197 21.92 28.43 -8.96
C LYS A 197 20.76 29.40 -8.71
N TYR A 198 20.05 29.19 -7.60
CA TYR A 198 18.90 29.99 -7.21
C TYR A 198 19.21 30.86 -6.00
N ASN A 199 18.48 31.97 -5.84
CA ASN A 199 18.65 32.84 -4.68
C ASN A 199 18.17 32.18 -3.39
N ASP A 200 17.01 31.51 -3.47
CA ASP A 200 16.45 30.78 -2.34
C ASP A 200 15.72 29.49 -2.79
N VAL A 201 15.32 28.69 -1.82
CA VAL A 201 14.67 27.40 -2.05
C VAL A 201 13.27 27.53 -2.65
N ILE A 202 12.57 28.63 -2.39
CA ILE A 202 11.22 28.88 -2.92
C ILE A 202 11.32 29.16 -4.41
N GLN A 203 12.27 30.01 -4.82
CA GLN A 203 12.58 30.24 -6.22
C GLN A 203 12.96 28.93 -6.93
N GLU A 204 13.82 28.11 -6.32
CA GLU A 204 14.21 26.81 -6.89
C GLU A 204 13.00 25.94 -7.20
N TYR A 205 12.11 25.73 -6.23
CA TYR A 205 10.96 24.86 -6.39
C TYR A 205 9.93 25.42 -7.38
N ALA A 206 9.65 26.72 -7.31
CA ALA A 206 8.74 27.40 -8.22
C ALA A 206 9.22 27.32 -9.67
N GLN A 207 10.52 27.58 -9.90
CA GLN A 207 11.10 27.54 -11.24
C GLN A 207 11.17 26.13 -11.82
N ILE A 208 11.49 25.10 -11.02
CA ILE A 208 11.44 23.70 -11.46
C ILE A 208 10.03 23.34 -11.88
N THR A 209 9.03 23.69 -11.06
CA THR A 209 7.63 23.41 -11.37
C THR A 209 7.18 24.14 -12.64
N GLN A 210 7.61 25.40 -12.83
CA GLN A 210 7.33 26.17 -14.04
C GLN A 210 8.00 25.57 -15.28
N GLU A 211 9.23 25.08 -15.15
CA GLU A 211 9.93 24.41 -16.25
C GLU A 211 9.24 23.10 -16.66
N ILE A 212 8.75 22.34 -15.68
CA ILE A 212 7.96 21.11 -15.96
C ILE A 212 6.66 21.49 -16.69
N GLU A 213 5.96 22.53 -16.26
CA GLU A 213 4.76 23.02 -16.96
C GLU A 213 5.08 23.42 -18.40
N ASN A 214 6.15 24.18 -18.61
CA ASN A 214 6.60 24.60 -19.95
C ASN A 214 6.99 23.38 -20.81
N LEU A 215 7.67 22.38 -20.22
CA LEU A 215 8.03 21.13 -20.90
C LEU A 215 6.77 20.39 -21.33
N ILE A 216 5.79 20.24 -20.45
CA ILE A 216 4.52 19.57 -20.73
C ILE A 216 3.79 20.28 -21.91
N ASN A 217 3.87 21.61 -21.96
CA ASN A 217 3.23 22.39 -23.00
C ASN A 217 4.03 22.51 -24.32
N SER A 218 5.26 22.01 -24.35
CA SER A 218 6.15 22.03 -25.51
C SER A 218 6.03 20.79 -26.39
N ASP A 219 6.53 20.86 -27.62
CA ASP A 219 6.66 19.73 -28.56
C ASP A 219 7.77 18.76 -28.15
N THR A 220 8.61 19.12 -27.17
CA THR A 220 9.69 18.26 -26.65
C THR A 220 9.24 17.39 -25.47
N CYS A 221 7.97 17.50 -25.06
CA CYS A 221 7.42 16.59 -24.06
C CYS A 221 7.42 15.16 -24.59
N PRO A 222 7.87 14.17 -23.80
CA PRO A 222 7.77 12.77 -24.21
C PRO A 222 6.35 12.39 -24.56
N VAL A 223 6.18 11.57 -25.60
CA VAL A 223 4.88 11.05 -26.03
C VAL A 223 4.91 9.53 -26.12
N ASN A 224 3.75 8.92 -25.94
CA ASN A 224 3.55 7.48 -26.16
C ASN A 224 3.22 7.19 -27.65
N ASP A 225 3.06 5.93 -28.00
CA ASP A 225 2.74 5.48 -29.36
C ASP A 225 1.43 6.06 -29.93
N LYS A 226 0.56 6.59 -29.06
CA LYS A 226 -0.69 7.26 -29.43
C LYS A 226 -0.55 8.79 -29.51
N ASN A 227 0.68 9.30 -29.45
CA ASN A 227 0.99 10.74 -29.39
C ASN A 227 0.40 11.49 -28.18
N GLU A 228 0.14 10.76 -27.07
CA GLU A 228 -0.26 11.36 -25.81
C GLU A 228 0.99 11.67 -24.98
N LYS A 229 1.00 12.82 -24.28
CA LYS A 229 2.13 13.24 -23.44
C LYS A 229 2.44 12.20 -22.35
N LYS A 230 3.70 11.82 -22.22
CA LYS A 230 4.17 10.79 -21.27
C LYS A 230 4.82 11.41 -20.05
N LEU A 231 4.01 11.88 -19.09
CA LEU A 231 4.48 12.56 -17.88
C LEU A 231 5.29 11.65 -16.96
N SER A 232 5.08 10.34 -17.05
CA SER A 232 5.81 9.34 -16.27
C SER A 232 7.32 9.27 -16.59
N GLU A 233 7.77 9.92 -17.67
CA GLU A 233 9.19 10.07 -18.02
C GLU A 233 9.85 11.31 -17.41
N ILE A 234 9.12 12.06 -16.56
CA ILE A 234 9.62 13.23 -15.83
C ILE A 234 9.70 12.90 -14.35
N ALA A 235 10.87 13.04 -13.74
CA ALA A 235 11.07 12.73 -12.33
C ALA A 235 11.74 13.86 -11.56
N ILE A 236 11.30 14.10 -10.32
CA ILE A 236 11.95 14.95 -9.32
C ILE A 236 12.50 14.03 -8.23
N LEU A 237 13.82 14.08 -7.99
CA LEU A 237 14.50 13.26 -7.00
C LEU A 237 14.95 14.12 -5.82
N THR A 238 14.54 13.76 -4.60
CA THR A 238 14.91 14.46 -3.38
C THR A 238 15.48 13.51 -2.33
N THR A 239 16.03 14.04 -1.24
CA THR A 239 16.52 13.22 -0.13
C THR A 239 15.44 12.90 0.89
N THR A 240 14.35 13.68 0.94
CA THR A 240 13.30 13.56 1.96
C THR A 240 11.91 13.63 1.35
N ASN A 241 10.94 12.95 1.98
CA ASN A 241 9.54 13.00 1.57
C ASN A 241 8.91 14.40 1.77
N ALA A 242 9.37 15.17 2.77
CA ALA A 242 8.85 16.52 3.02
C ALA A 242 9.08 17.47 1.84
N GLU A 243 10.19 17.32 1.11
CA GLU A 243 10.44 18.09 -0.12
C GLU A 243 9.52 17.63 -1.25
N LEU A 244 9.27 16.32 -1.36
CA LEU A 244 8.34 15.77 -2.34
C LEU A 244 6.91 16.27 -2.09
N ASP A 245 6.48 16.39 -0.83
CA ASP A 245 5.18 16.96 -0.47
C ASP A 245 5.04 18.40 -0.93
N THR A 246 6.14 19.20 -0.84
CA THR A 246 6.14 20.58 -1.34
C THR A 246 6.00 20.62 -2.87
N PHE A 247 6.73 19.77 -3.60
CA PHE A 247 6.56 19.67 -5.05
C PHE A 247 5.18 19.16 -5.45
N ALA A 248 4.65 18.18 -4.72
CA ALA A 248 3.30 17.66 -4.93
C ALA A 248 2.25 18.79 -4.84
N GLN A 249 2.39 19.66 -3.84
CA GLN A 249 1.50 20.80 -3.68
C GLN A 249 1.64 21.79 -4.85
N LEU A 250 2.87 22.12 -5.27
CA LEU A 250 3.11 23.04 -6.38
C LEU A 250 2.60 22.51 -7.73
N LEU A 251 2.81 21.21 -8.01
CA LEU A 251 2.29 20.56 -9.21
C LEU A 251 0.76 20.53 -9.21
N LYS A 252 0.15 20.26 -8.06
CA LYS A 252 -1.30 20.27 -7.88
C LYS A 252 -1.89 21.64 -8.18
N GLU A 253 -1.29 22.73 -7.70
CA GLU A 253 -1.71 24.09 -7.97
C GLU A 253 -1.71 24.43 -9.46
N LYS A 254 -0.83 23.78 -10.23
CA LYS A 254 -0.76 23.92 -11.69
C LYS A 254 -1.57 22.85 -12.46
N ASN A 255 -2.37 22.05 -11.77
CA ASN A 255 -3.13 20.93 -12.33
C ASN A 255 -2.26 19.91 -13.10
N ILE A 256 -1.01 19.73 -12.67
CA ILE A 256 -0.11 18.73 -13.23
C ILE A 256 -0.23 17.44 -12.43
N PRO A 257 -0.62 16.31 -13.06
CA PRO A 257 -0.67 15.03 -12.39
C PRO A 257 0.70 14.61 -11.85
N TYR A 258 0.75 14.14 -10.61
CA TYR A 258 1.97 13.64 -9.98
C TYR A 258 1.72 12.32 -9.25
N GLU A 259 2.76 11.54 -9.09
CA GLU A 259 2.76 10.28 -8.32
C GLU A 259 3.77 10.35 -7.19
N LEU A 260 3.31 10.09 -5.97
CA LEU A 260 4.14 9.84 -4.78
C LEU A 260 4.20 8.34 -4.51
N LYS A 261 5.41 7.76 -4.56
CA LYS A 261 5.58 6.30 -4.41
C LYS A 261 5.10 5.75 -3.06
N ASP A 262 5.29 6.52 -1.99
CA ASP A 262 5.14 6.02 -0.62
C ASP A 262 3.79 6.39 0.03
N GLY A 263 2.84 6.94 -0.69
CA GLY A 263 1.59 7.46 -0.12
C GLY A 263 1.81 8.71 0.73
N LYS A 264 0.71 9.30 1.21
CA LYS A 264 0.72 10.53 2.03
C LYS A 264 0.48 10.20 3.49
N ASN A 265 1.15 10.89 4.41
CA ASN A 265 0.88 10.79 5.83
C ASN A 265 -0.60 11.12 6.10
N ILE A 266 -1.33 10.21 6.77
CA ILE A 266 -2.77 10.37 7.03
C ILE A 266 -3.10 11.63 7.82
N PHE A 267 -2.22 12.11 8.68
CA PHE A 267 -2.46 13.31 9.49
C PHE A 267 -2.29 14.63 8.71
N LEU A 268 -1.73 14.58 7.49
CA LEU A 268 -1.72 15.69 6.54
C LEU A 268 -2.98 15.71 5.66
N ILE A 269 -3.85 14.70 5.78
CA ILE A 269 -5.10 14.60 5.05
C ILE A 269 -6.24 15.06 5.96
N LYS A 270 -7.02 16.03 5.50
CA LYS A 270 -8.04 16.69 6.33
C LYS A 270 -9.09 15.73 6.88
N SER A 271 -9.58 14.81 6.08
CA SER A 271 -10.62 13.84 6.47
C SER A 271 -10.16 12.90 7.59
N SER A 272 -8.99 12.30 7.43
CA SER A 272 -8.41 11.41 8.44
C SER A 272 -8.03 12.16 9.72
N TYR A 273 -7.53 13.39 9.59
CA TYR A 273 -7.24 14.22 10.77
C TYR A 273 -8.51 14.55 11.57
N VAL A 274 -9.62 14.88 10.88
CA VAL A 274 -10.91 15.15 11.54
C VAL A 274 -11.45 13.89 12.22
N LEU A 275 -11.38 12.73 11.55
CA LEU A 275 -11.81 11.46 12.15
C LEU A 275 -10.95 11.10 13.36
N TYR A 276 -9.63 11.22 13.26
CA TYR A 276 -8.71 10.99 14.40
C TYR A 276 -9.04 11.92 15.59
N CYS A 277 -9.28 13.22 15.35
CA CYS A 277 -9.66 14.15 16.42
C CYS A 277 -10.95 13.73 17.11
N TYR A 278 -11.93 13.23 16.36
CA TYR A 278 -13.20 12.76 16.93
C TYR A 278 -13.03 11.47 17.74
N LEU A 279 -12.30 10.48 17.22
CA LEU A 279 -11.99 9.25 17.96
C LEU A 279 -11.25 9.56 19.27
N LYS A 280 -10.31 10.49 19.22
CA LYS A 280 -9.58 10.96 20.39
C LYS A 280 -10.47 11.62 21.42
N MET A 281 -11.45 12.41 20.99
CA MET A 281 -12.45 13.01 21.87
C MET A 281 -13.32 11.95 22.56
N LEU A 282 -13.65 10.85 21.86
CA LEU A 282 -14.43 9.75 22.46
C LEU A 282 -13.68 9.03 23.57
N THR A 283 -12.35 8.97 23.53
CA THR A 283 -11.59 8.26 24.56
C THR A 283 -11.45 9.04 25.87
N SER A 284 -11.27 10.35 25.79
CA SER A 284 -11.07 11.19 26.98
C SER A 284 -11.50 12.63 26.71
N PRO A 285 -12.79 12.95 26.84
CA PRO A 285 -13.32 14.29 26.55
C PRO A 285 -12.70 15.39 27.41
N GLU A 286 -12.21 15.03 28.59
CA GLU A 286 -11.60 15.98 29.54
C GLU A 286 -10.19 16.42 29.13
N LEU A 287 -9.42 15.50 28.54
CA LEU A 287 -8.00 15.73 28.18
C LEU A 287 -7.82 16.45 26.85
N TYR A 288 -8.87 16.52 26.01
CA TYR A 288 -8.74 16.95 24.62
C TYR A 288 -9.59 18.17 24.27
N SER A 289 -9.94 18.99 25.24
CA SER A 289 -10.78 20.21 25.08
C SER A 289 -10.29 21.13 23.96
N ASP A 290 -8.98 21.37 23.85
CA ASP A 290 -8.41 22.25 22.82
C ASP A 290 -8.58 21.68 21.39
N LYS A 291 -8.56 20.35 21.25
CA LYS A 291 -8.77 19.69 19.97
C LYS A 291 -10.23 19.67 19.55
N ILE A 292 -11.15 19.61 20.54
CA ILE A 292 -12.59 19.75 20.29
C ILE A 292 -12.88 21.13 19.68
N PHE A 293 -12.24 22.18 20.17
CA PHE A 293 -12.40 23.52 19.58
C PHE A 293 -12.02 23.56 18.10
N LYS A 294 -10.89 22.95 17.76
CA LYS A 294 -10.47 22.89 16.35
C LYS A 294 -11.44 22.05 15.52
N LEU A 295 -11.89 20.91 16.06
CA LEU A 295 -12.82 20.00 15.41
C LEU A 295 -14.13 20.71 15.07
N LEU A 296 -14.71 21.47 15.99
CA LEU A 296 -15.97 22.18 15.80
C LEU A 296 -15.93 23.20 14.66
N LEU A 297 -14.77 23.78 14.37
CA LEU A 297 -14.57 24.73 13.27
C LEU A 297 -14.32 24.04 11.91
N MET A 298 -14.04 22.74 11.94
CA MET A 298 -13.75 21.98 10.70
C MET A 298 -15.02 21.32 10.15
N PRO A 299 -15.12 21.15 8.82
CA PRO A 299 -16.19 20.33 8.24
C PRO A 299 -16.12 18.90 8.74
N PRO A 300 -17.27 18.21 8.89
CA PRO A 300 -18.63 18.67 8.55
C PRO A 300 -19.28 19.56 9.61
N PHE A 301 -18.69 19.72 10.78
CA PHE A 301 -19.30 20.40 11.93
C PHE A 301 -19.50 21.89 11.68
N SER A 302 -18.44 22.60 11.30
CA SER A 302 -18.47 24.04 10.91
C SER A 302 -19.43 24.89 11.73
N ILE A 303 -19.25 24.90 13.05
CA ILE A 303 -20.09 25.65 14.00
C ILE A 303 -19.87 27.16 13.75
N ASN A 304 -20.94 27.93 13.91
CA ASN A 304 -20.90 29.40 13.77
C ASN A 304 -19.87 30.02 14.72
N SER A 305 -19.16 31.05 14.27
CA SER A 305 -18.11 31.72 15.04
C SER A 305 -18.61 32.33 16.36
N LYS A 306 -19.87 32.80 16.41
CA LYS A 306 -20.48 33.32 17.65
C LYS A 306 -20.77 32.20 18.65
N ASP A 307 -21.26 31.06 18.16
CA ASP A 307 -21.51 29.89 18.99
C ASP A 307 -20.20 29.33 19.55
N TYR A 308 -19.17 29.29 18.71
CA TYR A 308 -17.81 28.96 19.13
C TYR A 308 -17.29 29.93 20.23
N GLU A 309 -17.49 31.25 20.04
CA GLU A 309 -17.09 32.25 21.03
C GLU A 309 -17.86 32.09 22.36
N THR A 310 -19.16 31.81 22.30
CA THR A 310 -20.01 31.54 23.49
C THR A 310 -19.47 30.33 24.25
N LEU A 311 -19.23 29.23 23.57
CA LEU A 311 -18.65 28.04 24.16
C LEU A 311 -17.27 28.31 24.77
N PHE A 312 -16.41 29.03 24.03
CA PHE A 312 -15.05 29.35 24.49
C PHE A 312 -15.05 30.21 25.75
N LYS A 313 -15.94 31.20 25.86
CA LYS A 313 -16.04 32.08 27.03
C LYS A 313 -16.60 31.36 28.27
N GLN A 314 -17.44 30.36 28.09
CA GLN A 314 -18.15 29.73 29.20
C GLN A 314 -17.64 28.35 29.59
N HIS A 315 -16.82 27.67 28.73
CA HIS A 315 -16.40 26.29 28.96
C HIS A 315 -15.69 26.06 30.30
N SER A 316 -14.93 27.02 30.76
CA SER A 316 -14.17 26.93 32.05
C SER A 316 -15.07 26.78 33.27
N ARG A 317 -16.39 27.00 33.15
CA ARG A 317 -17.38 26.81 34.22
C ARG A 317 -17.86 25.35 34.33
N TYR A 318 -17.49 24.50 33.40
CA TYR A 318 -17.98 23.12 33.28
C TYR A 318 -16.80 22.16 33.32
N LYS A 319 -17.08 20.89 33.66
CA LYS A 319 -16.05 19.87 33.79
C LYS A 319 -15.45 19.49 32.43
N THR A 320 -16.31 19.38 31.43
CA THR A 320 -15.90 19.08 30.05
C THR A 320 -16.53 20.06 29.07
N PHE A 321 -16.02 20.08 27.86
CA PHE A 321 -16.56 20.89 26.79
C PHE A 321 -17.96 20.41 26.35
N ILE A 322 -18.20 19.11 26.41
CA ILE A 322 -19.50 18.50 26.15
C ILE A 322 -20.51 18.91 27.22
N ASP A 323 -20.09 18.98 28.49
CA ASP A 323 -20.99 19.48 29.56
C ASP A 323 -21.35 20.95 29.35
N ALA A 324 -20.42 21.77 28.88
CA ALA A 324 -20.72 23.15 28.51
C ALA A 324 -21.77 23.23 27.41
N MET A 325 -21.66 22.41 26.35
CA MET A 325 -22.63 22.33 25.27
C MET A 325 -24.03 21.90 25.77
N LYS A 326 -24.09 21.00 26.75
CA LYS A 326 -25.35 20.50 27.34
C LYS A 326 -26.01 21.52 28.27
N CYS A 327 -25.23 22.31 29.00
CA CYS A 327 -25.71 23.13 30.11
C CYS A 327 -25.96 24.61 29.77
N ILE A 328 -25.30 25.13 28.72
CA ILE A 328 -25.50 26.51 28.27
C ILE A 328 -26.95 26.68 27.71
N ASP A 329 -27.62 27.78 28.06
CA ASP A 329 -28.99 28.04 27.55
C ASP A 329 -28.93 28.09 25.99
N LYS A 330 -29.80 27.29 25.37
CA LYS A 330 -29.92 27.22 23.91
C LYS A 330 -30.14 28.58 23.25
N LYS A 331 -30.70 29.54 23.97
CA LYS A 331 -30.94 30.90 23.49
C LYS A 331 -29.63 31.70 23.30
N GLU A 332 -28.57 31.29 23.90
CA GLU A 332 -27.23 31.91 23.74
C GLU A 332 -26.56 31.52 22.45
N PHE A 333 -27.05 30.48 21.76
CA PHE A 333 -26.53 30.00 20.49
C PHE A 333 -27.28 30.54 19.28
N VAL A 334 -26.56 30.81 18.21
CA VAL A 334 -27.12 31.17 16.90
C VAL A 334 -27.66 29.93 16.17
N GLN A 335 -27.00 28.79 16.34
CA GLN A 335 -27.36 27.50 15.74
C GLN A 335 -27.44 26.41 16.82
N PRO A 336 -28.39 26.51 17.75
CA PRO A 336 -28.52 25.58 18.88
C PRO A 336 -28.72 24.12 18.43
N GLU A 337 -29.37 23.90 17.28
CA GLU A 337 -29.63 22.58 16.72
C GLU A 337 -28.34 21.86 16.37
N LYS A 338 -27.36 22.53 15.73
CA LYS A 338 -26.07 21.95 15.44
C LYS A 338 -25.28 21.52 16.69
N ILE A 339 -25.37 22.35 17.74
CA ILE A 339 -24.73 22.02 19.03
C ILE A 339 -25.39 20.79 19.63
N MET A 340 -26.72 20.71 19.59
CA MET A 340 -27.47 19.57 20.13
C MET A 340 -27.22 18.30 19.34
N ASP A 341 -27.18 18.38 17.99
CA ASP A 341 -26.84 17.22 17.13
C ASP A 341 -25.45 16.68 17.44
N PHE A 342 -24.47 17.57 17.63
CA PHE A 342 -23.14 17.17 18.02
C PHE A 342 -23.13 16.42 19.35
N VAL A 343 -23.85 16.94 20.37
CA VAL A 343 -23.96 16.32 21.70
C VAL A 343 -24.68 14.98 21.62
N LEU A 344 -25.80 14.88 20.91
CA LEU A 344 -26.56 13.65 20.75
C LEU A 344 -25.74 12.58 20.03
N THR A 345 -25.02 12.96 18.98
CA THR A 345 -24.11 12.06 18.25
C THR A 345 -22.98 11.58 19.16
N PHE A 346 -22.42 12.46 19.97
CA PHE A 346 -21.37 12.09 20.94
C PHE A 346 -21.90 11.11 21.99
N ASP A 347 -23.05 11.37 22.60
CA ASP A 347 -23.63 10.50 23.61
C ASP A 347 -24.02 9.12 23.05
N TYR A 348 -24.55 9.10 21.83
CA TYR A 348 -24.81 7.87 21.10
C TYR A 348 -23.52 7.05 20.90
N LEU A 349 -22.46 7.65 20.38
CA LEU A 349 -21.18 6.98 20.11
C LEU A 349 -20.50 6.51 21.39
N GLN A 350 -20.62 7.25 22.50
CA GLN A 350 -20.14 6.82 23.81
C GLN A 350 -20.85 5.55 24.31
N SER A 351 -22.16 5.45 24.04
CA SER A 351 -22.95 4.25 24.39
C SER A 351 -22.63 3.08 23.44
N TYR A 352 -22.50 3.38 22.15
CA TYR A 352 -22.23 2.38 21.11
C TYR A 352 -20.89 1.68 21.32
N ARG A 353 -19.83 2.43 21.62
CA ARG A 353 -18.46 1.88 21.76
C ARG A 353 -18.30 0.86 22.87
N ALA A 354 -19.22 0.82 23.83
CA ALA A 354 -19.08 -0.05 25.02
C ALA A 354 -19.16 -1.55 24.70
N ASN A 355 -19.84 -1.92 23.57
CA ASN A 355 -20.13 -3.30 23.23
C ASN A 355 -19.76 -3.65 21.78
N GLU A 356 -18.91 -2.84 21.15
CA GLU A 356 -18.64 -2.99 19.72
C GLU A 356 -17.16 -3.19 19.42
N THR A 357 -16.87 -3.79 18.27
CA THR A 357 -15.49 -3.96 17.80
C THR A 357 -14.87 -2.62 17.41
N LEU A 358 -13.53 -2.52 17.50
CA LEU A 358 -12.81 -1.30 17.13
C LEU A 358 -13.14 -0.83 15.70
N LYS A 359 -13.16 -1.76 14.75
CA LYS A 359 -13.56 -1.50 13.37
C LYS A 359 -14.95 -0.85 13.30
N ASN A 360 -15.94 -1.44 13.97
CA ASN A 360 -17.30 -0.93 13.99
C ASN A 360 -17.38 0.46 14.63
N ILE A 361 -16.61 0.69 15.71
CA ILE A 361 -16.53 2.02 16.35
C ILE A 361 -16.01 3.08 15.38
N VAL A 362 -14.92 2.79 14.66
CA VAL A 362 -14.33 3.72 13.69
C VAL A 362 -15.30 4.02 12.54
N LEU A 363 -15.92 2.97 11.98
CA LEU A 363 -16.87 3.11 10.88
C LEU A 363 -18.13 3.87 11.32
N GLU A 364 -18.70 3.52 12.48
CA GLU A 364 -19.88 4.21 13.02
C GLU A 364 -19.58 5.68 13.35
N THR A 365 -18.41 5.96 13.91
CA THR A 365 -17.98 7.34 14.16
C THR A 365 -17.94 8.13 12.86
N GLY A 366 -17.31 7.62 11.82
CA GLY A 366 -17.25 8.30 10.53
C GLY A 366 -18.63 8.53 9.89
N ALA A 367 -19.53 7.55 10.03
CA ALA A 367 -20.88 7.60 9.47
C ALA A 367 -21.80 8.57 10.25
N LYS A 368 -21.93 8.40 11.57
CA LYS A 368 -22.87 9.19 12.40
C LYS A 368 -22.48 10.65 12.56
N THR A 369 -21.20 10.95 12.52
CA THR A 369 -20.70 12.33 12.55
C THR A 369 -20.85 13.06 11.21
N GLY A 370 -21.23 12.36 10.14
CA GLY A 370 -21.27 12.90 8.78
C GLY A 370 -19.88 13.11 8.15
N ILE A 371 -18.79 12.69 8.79
CA ILE A 371 -17.41 12.81 8.26
C ILE A 371 -17.29 12.07 6.93
N PHE A 372 -17.76 10.83 6.86
CA PHE A 372 -17.72 10.05 5.62
C PHE A 372 -18.51 10.71 4.51
N ASP A 373 -19.77 11.06 4.79
CA ASP A 373 -20.64 11.66 3.78
C ASP A 373 -20.04 12.96 3.23
N TYR A 374 -19.58 13.83 4.11
CA TYR A 374 -18.99 15.10 3.70
C TYR A 374 -17.75 14.91 2.83
N PHE A 375 -16.77 14.12 3.26
CA PHE A 375 -15.49 14.00 2.55
C PHE A 375 -15.55 13.08 1.34
N ILE A 376 -16.44 12.10 1.31
CA ILE A 376 -16.66 11.22 0.15
C ILE A 376 -17.41 11.95 -0.96
N ASN A 377 -18.30 12.88 -0.62
CA ASN A 377 -19.05 13.70 -1.57
C ASN A 377 -18.43 15.08 -1.82
N SER A 378 -17.34 15.42 -1.11
CA SER A 378 -16.61 16.68 -1.29
C SER A 378 -15.99 16.74 -2.69
N GLU A 379 -16.12 17.87 -3.37
CA GLU A 379 -15.43 18.12 -4.62
C GLU A 379 -13.93 18.35 -4.42
N ILE A 380 -13.52 18.77 -3.22
CA ILE A 380 -12.14 19.13 -2.91
C ILE A 380 -11.36 17.95 -2.35
N ASN A 381 -10.26 17.56 -3.00
CA ASN A 381 -9.35 16.48 -2.58
C ASN A 381 -10.05 15.13 -2.32
N ARG A 382 -11.06 14.81 -3.09
CA ARG A 382 -11.93 13.65 -2.87
C ARG A 382 -11.17 12.34 -2.73
N SER A 383 -10.30 12.02 -3.71
CA SER A 383 -9.52 10.78 -3.71
C SER A 383 -8.57 10.69 -2.52
N GLU A 384 -7.93 11.80 -2.17
CA GLU A 384 -7.03 11.90 -1.03
C GLU A 384 -7.79 11.72 0.30
N ASN A 385 -8.95 12.38 0.44
CA ASN A 385 -9.80 12.25 1.61
C ASN A 385 -10.30 10.82 1.79
N ILE A 386 -10.72 10.18 0.71
CA ILE A 386 -11.16 8.77 0.72
C ILE A 386 -10.02 7.86 1.14
N ALA A 387 -8.81 8.04 0.56
CA ALA A 387 -7.65 7.23 0.91
C ALA A 387 -7.27 7.36 2.39
N GLY A 388 -7.33 8.58 2.94
CA GLY A 388 -7.08 8.83 4.36
C GLY A 388 -8.10 8.16 5.28
N LEU A 389 -9.39 8.26 4.98
CA LEU A 389 -10.46 7.63 5.76
C LEU A 389 -10.35 6.11 5.71
N LYS A 390 -10.13 5.56 4.51
CA LYS A 390 -9.91 4.12 4.33
C LYS A 390 -8.73 3.66 5.18
N LYS A 391 -7.60 4.36 5.12
CA LYS A 391 -6.41 3.95 5.84
C LYS A 391 -6.62 3.87 7.36
N ILE A 392 -7.34 4.83 7.97
CA ILE A 392 -7.67 4.72 9.41
C ILE A 392 -8.55 3.50 9.69
N ALA A 393 -9.52 3.20 8.83
CA ALA A 393 -10.37 2.01 8.98
C ALA A 393 -9.55 0.72 8.85
N ASP A 394 -8.66 0.64 7.86
CA ASP A 394 -7.78 -0.52 7.66
C ASP A 394 -6.80 -0.68 8.84
N GLU A 395 -6.25 0.42 9.37
CA GLU A 395 -5.40 0.38 10.58
C GLU A 395 -6.16 -0.13 11.81
N ALA A 396 -7.44 0.23 11.96
CA ALA A 396 -8.26 -0.30 13.04
C ALA A 396 -8.48 -1.82 12.91
N ILE A 397 -8.65 -2.32 11.69
CA ILE A 397 -8.75 -3.76 11.40
C ILE A 397 -7.43 -4.46 11.73
N ASN A 398 -6.31 -3.95 11.19
CA ASN A 398 -4.98 -4.52 11.41
C ASN A 398 -4.63 -4.54 12.90
N PHE A 399 -4.92 -3.44 13.62
CA PHE A 399 -4.68 -3.33 15.05
C PHE A 399 -5.50 -4.36 15.85
N SER A 400 -6.74 -4.63 15.41
CA SER A 400 -7.61 -5.64 16.04
C SER A 400 -7.13 -7.08 15.83
N GLN A 401 -6.42 -7.35 14.74
CA GLN A 401 -5.89 -8.67 14.44
C GLN A 401 -4.63 -9.00 15.26
N VAL A 402 -3.88 -7.97 15.67
CA VAL A 402 -2.60 -8.14 16.38
C VAL A 402 -2.76 -8.26 17.89
N THR A 403 -3.86 -7.75 18.47
CA THR A 403 -4.05 -7.69 19.93
C THR A 403 -5.34 -8.36 20.39
N LYS A 404 -5.27 -9.25 21.39
CA LYS A 404 -6.45 -9.96 21.96
C LYS A 404 -7.37 -9.07 22.81
N SER A 405 -6.89 -7.94 23.30
CA SER A 405 -7.69 -6.96 24.07
C SER A 405 -7.58 -5.58 23.41
N VAL A 406 -8.44 -5.36 22.43
CA VAL A 406 -8.43 -4.15 21.63
C VAL A 406 -9.45 -3.18 22.19
N SER A 407 -8.99 -2.07 22.75
CA SER A 407 -9.86 -0.94 23.09
C SER A 407 -9.60 0.25 22.17
N LEU A 408 -10.58 1.13 22.08
CA LEU A 408 -10.44 2.40 21.35
C LEU A 408 -9.30 3.25 21.92
N GLU A 409 -9.07 3.18 23.25
CA GLU A 409 -8.03 3.91 23.96
C GLU A 409 -6.62 3.54 23.42
N TYR A 410 -6.31 2.24 23.35
CA TYR A 410 -5.01 1.77 22.82
C TYR A 410 -4.84 2.11 21.33
N PHE A 411 -5.90 2.04 20.55
CA PHE A 411 -5.83 2.44 19.15
C PHE A 411 -5.58 3.94 18.99
N VAL A 412 -6.21 4.77 19.82
CA VAL A 412 -5.96 6.21 19.82
C VAL A 412 -4.54 6.53 20.29
N GLU A 413 -4.01 5.81 21.28
CA GLU A 413 -2.59 5.93 21.68
C GLU A 413 -1.64 5.58 20.52
N TYR A 414 -1.93 4.50 19.78
CA TYR A 414 -1.19 4.14 18.57
C TYR A 414 -1.22 5.26 17.53
N LEU A 415 -2.41 5.84 17.28
CA LEU A 415 -2.54 6.99 16.39
C LEU A 415 -1.82 8.24 16.92
N ASP A 416 -1.81 8.45 18.24
CA ASP A 416 -1.08 9.56 18.89
C ASP A 416 0.44 9.44 18.69
N MET A 417 1.00 8.26 18.81
CA MET A 417 2.41 8.01 18.54
C MET A 417 2.76 8.37 17.08
N ALA A 418 1.93 7.95 16.13
CA ALA A 418 2.11 8.30 14.73
C ALA A 418 1.91 9.81 14.46
N TYR A 419 0.97 10.46 15.16
CA TYR A 419 0.77 11.91 15.06
C TYR A 419 1.96 12.71 15.61
N ASN A 420 2.66 12.19 16.61
CA ASN A 420 3.84 12.79 17.22
C ASN A 420 5.15 12.41 16.51
N ASP A 421 5.08 11.91 15.29
CA ASP A 421 6.22 11.55 14.43
C ASP A 421 7.12 10.42 14.99
N GLU A 422 6.62 9.58 15.89
CA GLU A 422 7.35 8.40 16.35
C GLU A 422 7.46 7.35 15.22
N PHE A 423 6.42 7.24 14.40
CA PHE A 423 6.40 6.54 13.13
C PHE A 423 5.37 7.18 12.20
N VAL A 424 5.32 6.80 10.93
CA VAL A 424 4.43 7.41 9.94
C VAL A 424 3.44 6.39 9.39
N ILE A 425 2.14 6.68 9.53
CA ILE A 425 1.08 5.94 8.85
C ILE A 425 0.81 6.63 7.52
N LYS A 426 1.06 5.92 6.43
CA LYS A 426 0.84 6.44 5.08
C LYS A 426 -0.38 5.78 4.45
N THR A 427 -1.11 6.53 3.64
CA THR A 427 -2.12 5.95 2.76
C THR A 427 -1.50 4.89 1.87
N ASP A 428 -2.30 3.92 1.45
CA ASP A 428 -1.88 3.04 0.38
C ASP A 428 -1.55 3.89 -0.86
N LYS A 429 -0.69 3.34 -1.72
CA LYS A 429 -0.32 4.03 -2.97
C LYS A 429 -1.60 4.50 -3.66
N ALA A 430 -1.63 5.78 -4.01
CA ALA A 430 -2.69 6.25 -4.90
C ALA A 430 -2.78 5.30 -6.10
N PRO A 431 -3.98 4.98 -6.59
CA PRO A 431 -4.09 4.18 -7.78
C PRO A 431 -3.20 4.80 -8.84
N VAL A 432 -2.24 4.00 -9.34
CA VAL A 432 -1.17 4.44 -10.24
C VAL A 432 -1.83 5.23 -11.37
N THR A 433 -1.70 6.54 -11.34
CA THR A 433 -1.94 7.35 -12.53
C THR A 433 -0.83 6.95 -13.47
N LEU A 434 -1.13 6.10 -14.44
CA LEU A 434 -0.17 5.55 -15.40
C LEU A 434 0.63 6.62 -16.14
N ASN A 435 0.25 7.89 -16.01
CA ASN A 435 0.84 9.03 -16.71
C ASN A 435 0.92 10.29 -15.84
N ALA A 436 1.88 10.32 -14.91
CA ALA A 436 2.07 11.42 -13.95
C ALA A 436 3.56 11.70 -13.71
N VAL A 437 3.90 12.94 -13.34
CA VAL A 437 5.26 13.33 -12.93
C VAL A 437 5.65 12.54 -11.68
N GLN A 438 6.80 11.90 -11.72
CA GLN A 438 7.27 11.00 -10.67
C GLN A 438 8.00 11.77 -9.57
N LEU A 439 7.47 11.74 -8.36
CA LEU A 439 8.07 12.31 -7.16
C LEU A 439 8.69 11.20 -6.32
N LEU A 440 10.02 11.16 -6.24
CA LEU A 440 10.74 10.03 -5.67
C LEU A 440 11.88 10.49 -4.76
N THR A 441 12.15 9.74 -3.71
CA THR A 441 13.45 9.85 -3.05
C THR A 441 14.53 9.18 -3.90
N TYR A 442 15.81 9.55 -3.72
CA TYR A 442 16.90 8.87 -4.42
C TYR A 442 16.86 7.36 -4.25
N HIS A 443 16.60 6.88 -3.04
CA HIS A 443 16.47 5.43 -2.76
C HIS A 443 15.33 4.80 -3.54
N SER A 444 14.18 5.45 -3.59
CA SER A 444 13.00 4.90 -4.29
C SER A 444 13.10 5.01 -5.81
N SER A 445 14.08 5.75 -6.34
CA SER A 445 14.36 5.86 -7.77
C SER A 445 15.23 4.71 -8.30
N LYS A 446 15.88 3.93 -7.42
CA LYS A 446 16.71 2.78 -7.84
C LYS A 446 15.89 1.79 -8.67
N GLY A 447 16.47 1.24 -9.72
CA GLY A 447 15.79 0.36 -10.68
C GLY A 447 14.90 1.07 -11.70
N LYS A 448 14.65 2.39 -11.55
CA LYS A 448 13.85 3.18 -12.50
C LYS A 448 14.72 4.00 -13.45
N GLU A 449 14.10 4.55 -14.51
CA GLU A 449 14.76 5.43 -15.48
C GLU A 449 13.76 6.41 -16.08
N PHE A 450 14.23 7.64 -16.40
CA PHE A 450 13.37 8.74 -16.86
C PHE A 450 14.09 9.55 -17.94
N GLU A 451 13.32 10.14 -18.85
CA GLU A 451 13.90 11.03 -19.86
C GLU A 451 14.40 12.35 -19.24
N TYR A 452 13.66 12.88 -18.28
CA TYR A 452 13.95 14.14 -17.57
C TYR A 452 14.07 13.88 -16.07
N VAL A 453 15.23 14.22 -15.51
CA VAL A 453 15.48 14.10 -14.07
C VAL A 453 15.90 15.45 -13.48
N TYR A 454 15.18 15.88 -12.45
CA TYR A 454 15.46 17.08 -11.67
C TYR A 454 15.98 16.68 -10.29
N MET A 455 17.16 17.20 -9.91
CA MET A 455 17.80 16.96 -8.62
C MET A 455 17.99 18.29 -7.88
N PRO A 456 16.99 18.76 -7.11
CA PRO A 456 17.05 20.02 -6.37
C PRO A 456 17.84 19.92 -5.07
N THR A 457 18.09 21.08 -4.46
CA THR A 457 18.63 21.25 -3.09
C THR A 457 19.97 20.53 -2.84
N LEU A 458 20.85 20.55 -3.83
CA LEU A 458 22.20 19.98 -3.72
C LEU A 458 23.12 20.86 -2.87
N THR A 459 22.74 21.09 -1.61
CA THR A 459 23.47 21.96 -0.69
C THR A 459 24.45 21.20 0.21
N LYS A 460 25.53 21.84 0.59
CA LYS A 460 26.59 21.27 1.43
C LYS A 460 26.05 20.75 2.77
N ASP A 461 25.25 21.53 3.46
CA ASP A 461 24.73 21.16 4.78
C ASP A 461 23.77 19.98 4.72
N LYS A 462 23.06 19.77 3.63
CA LYS A 462 22.18 18.64 3.43
C LYS A 462 22.97 17.35 3.11
N TRP A 463 23.96 17.45 2.25
CA TRP A 463 24.72 16.31 1.75
C TRP A 463 25.99 15.97 2.55
N GLU A 464 26.55 16.93 3.30
CA GLU A 464 27.84 16.76 3.97
C GLU A 464 27.78 16.96 5.49
N SER A 465 26.55 17.20 6.05
CA SER A 465 26.44 17.52 7.46
C SER A 465 26.86 16.33 8.35
N SER A 466 27.82 16.57 9.22
CA SER A 466 28.25 15.62 10.27
C SER A 466 27.31 15.58 11.47
N SER A 467 26.34 16.52 11.55
CA SER A 467 25.56 16.81 12.75
C SER A 467 24.42 15.81 13.04
N LYS A 468 24.06 14.98 12.08
CA LYS A 468 23.26 13.79 12.33
C LYS A 468 24.17 12.56 12.40
N SER A 469 25.17 12.59 13.31
CA SER A 469 25.73 11.33 13.76
C SER A 469 24.53 10.46 14.18
N TYR A 470 24.49 9.26 13.66
CA TYR A 470 23.65 8.19 14.19
C TYR A 470 23.94 8.17 15.71
N LYS A 471 23.15 8.88 16.47
CA LYS A 471 23.03 8.59 17.88
C LYS A 471 22.20 7.33 17.91
N ALA A 472 22.85 6.20 17.65
CA ALA A 472 22.27 4.94 18.04
C ALA A 472 21.85 5.13 19.49
N GLY A 473 20.57 5.04 19.78
CA GLY A 473 20.08 5.17 21.15
C GLY A 473 20.72 4.12 22.05
N ILE A 474 21.29 3.08 21.46
CA ILE A 474 21.95 1.93 22.04
C ILE A 474 23.29 1.74 21.32
N PRO A 475 24.39 1.60 22.09
CA PRO A 475 25.69 1.37 21.48
C PRO A 475 25.76 -0.01 20.80
N LEU A 476 26.35 -0.04 19.64
CA LEU A 476 26.65 -1.27 18.93
C LEU A 476 27.69 -2.11 19.72
N PRO A 477 27.76 -3.44 19.51
CA PRO A 477 28.79 -4.29 20.08
C PRO A 477 30.21 -3.76 19.80
N PRO A 478 31.19 -3.97 20.68
CA PRO A 478 32.56 -3.45 20.49
C PRO A 478 33.24 -3.88 19.19
N SER A 479 32.88 -5.03 18.64
CA SER A 479 33.36 -5.55 17.36
C SER A 479 32.92 -4.71 16.15
N GLU A 480 31.91 -3.86 16.32
CA GLU A 480 31.37 -2.99 15.29
C GLU A 480 31.61 -1.48 15.56
N TYR A 481 32.38 -1.16 16.61
CA TYR A 481 32.75 0.23 16.88
C TYR A 481 33.63 0.76 15.76
N LYS A 482 33.07 1.72 15.00
CA LYS A 482 33.82 2.51 14.04
C LYS A 482 34.21 3.85 14.68
N THR A 483 35.40 4.30 14.36
CA THR A 483 35.83 5.65 14.74
C THR A 483 34.93 6.71 14.07
N LYS A 484 34.95 7.92 14.60
CA LYS A 484 34.20 9.04 14.02
C LYS A 484 34.64 9.31 12.57
N ASP A 485 35.91 9.11 12.29
CA ASP A 485 36.48 9.33 10.96
C ASP A 485 36.04 8.24 9.98
N GLU A 486 36.05 6.97 10.37
CA GLU A 486 35.50 5.86 9.59
C GLU A 486 33.99 6.04 9.29
N LEU A 487 33.20 6.51 10.26
CA LEU A 487 31.77 6.81 10.06
C LEU A 487 31.58 7.97 9.07
N LEU A 488 32.48 8.96 9.07
CA LEU A 488 32.44 10.07 8.12
C LEU A 488 32.82 9.59 6.70
N GLU A 489 33.78 8.69 6.57
CA GLU A 489 34.17 8.10 5.29
C GLU A 489 33.05 7.24 4.70
N ILE A 490 32.41 6.41 5.51
CA ILE A 490 31.24 5.62 5.06
C ILE A 490 30.15 6.56 4.57
N LYS A 491 29.81 7.58 5.34
CA LYS A 491 28.77 8.55 4.93
C LYS A 491 29.16 9.29 3.66
N TYR A 492 30.44 9.58 3.49
CA TYR A 492 30.97 10.20 2.28
C TYR A 492 30.76 9.29 1.06
N SER A 493 31.12 8.04 1.19
CA SER A 493 30.90 7.01 0.16
C SER A 493 29.41 6.82 -0.15
N ASP A 494 28.54 6.69 0.87
CA ASP A 494 27.10 6.53 0.70
C ASP A 494 26.48 7.70 -0.08
N ASN A 495 26.87 8.93 0.23
CA ASN A 495 26.36 10.11 -0.46
C ASN A 495 26.81 10.18 -1.92
N ILE A 496 28.06 9.81 -2.22
CA ILE A 496 28.55 9.71 -3.59
C ILE A 496 27.73 8.70 -4.39
N LYS A 497 27.54 7.48 -3.84
CA LYS A 497 26.74 6.43 -4.47
C LYS A 497 25.30 6.85 -4.68
N LEU A 498 24.72 7.56 -3.71
CA LEU A 498 23.35 8.07 -3.82
C LEU A 498 23.21 9.12 -4.93
N LEU A 499 24.20 10.02 -5.07
CA LEU A 499 24.24 10.98 -6.18
C LEU A 499 24.42 10.27 -7.52
N TYR A 500 25.34 9.32 -7.59
CA TYR A 500 25.58 8.51 -8.79
C TYR A 500 24.30 7.78 -9.25
N VAL A 501 23.59 7.14 -8.32
CA VAL A 501 22.31 6.51 -8.61
C VAL A 501 21.31 7.51 -9.14
N GLY A 502 21.15 8.68 -8.48
CA GLY A 502 20.22 9.70 -8.93
C GLY A 502 20.54 10.22 -10.33
N MET A 503 21.81 10.54 -10.60
CA MET A 503 22.24 11.04 -11.90
C MET A 503 22.03 10.02 -13.02
N THR A 504 22.29 8.73 -12.76
CA THR A 504 22.14 7.64 -13.74
C THR A 504 20.70 7.19 -13.95
N ARG A 505 19.72 7.83 -13.28
CA ARG A 505 18.29 7.65 -13.60
C ARG A 505 17.90 8.40 -14.86
N ALA A 506 18.66 9.41 -15.25
CA ALA A 506 18.37 10.22 -16.43
C ALA A 506 18.82 9.52 -17.71
N LYS A 507 17.93 9.48 -18.73
CA LYS A 507 18.28 9.02 -20.09
C LYS A 507 19.04 10.11 -20.86
N HIS A 508 18.49 11.32 -20.96
CA HIS A 508 19.10 12.39 -21.77
C HIS A 508 19.07 13.80 -21.16
N THR A 509 18.20 14.07 -20.18
CA THR A 509 18.15 15.40 -19.55
C THR A 509 18.31 15.30 -18.05
N LEU A 510 19.44 15.80 -17.55
CA LEU A 510 19.75 15.89 -16.15
C LEU A 510 19.89 17.34 -15.73
N ARG A 511 19.11 17.76 -14.72
CA ARG A 511 19.15 19.08 -14.13
C ARG A 511 19.50 18.99 -12.66
N LEU A 512 20.63 19.61 -12.32
CA LEU A 512 21.12 19.77 -10.95
C LEU A 512 20.83 21.19 -10.49
N SER A 513 20.45 21.39 -9.23
CA SER A 513 20.26 22.74 -8.72
C SER A 513 20.50 22.88 -7.22
N TYR A 514 20.78 24.10 -6.79
CA TYR A 514 20.92 24.45 -5.39
C TYR A 514 20.50 25.89 -5.11
N PRO A 515 19.86 26.15 -3.94
CA PRO A 515 19.56 27.49 -3.48
C PRO A 515 20.75 28.10 -2.72
N GLN A 516 21.00 29.41 -2.84
CA GLN A 516 21.98 30.15 -2.04
C GLN A 516 21.53 30.37 -0.61
N THR A 517 20.21 30.42 -0.37
CA THR A 517 19.63 30.57 0.97
C THR A 517 18.50 29.59 1.21
N VAL A 518 18.38 29.12 2.45
CA VAL A 518 17.24 28.35 2.96
C VAL A 518 16.85 28.94 4.31
N ALA A 519 15.60 29.36 4.45
CA ALA A 519 15.10 30.04 5.66
C ALA A 519 16.04 31.18 6.13
N GLY A 520 16.51 31.99 5.18
CA GLY A 520 17.40 33.13 5.45
C GLY A 520 18.86 32.79 5.78
N LYS A 521 19.24 31.51 5.77
CA LYS A 521 20.61 31.06 6.02
C LYS A 521 21.33 30.75 4.72
N GLU A 522 22.54 31.29 4.56
CA GLU A 522 23.37 31.03 3.40
C GLU A 522 23.71 29.53 3.25
N LYS A 523 23.64 29.01 2.04
CA LYS A 523 23.95 27.64 1.65
C LYS A 523 25.04 27.62 0.59
N LYS A 524 25.86 26.56 0.62
CA LYS A 524 26.89 26.31 -0.39
C LYS A 524 26.53 25.08 -1.19
N PHE A 525 26.95 25.05 -2.43
CA PHE A 525 26.82 23.87 -3.27
C PHE A 525 27.62 22.70 -2.68
N THR A 526 27.12 21.47 -2.83
CA THR A 526 27.82 20.29 -2.32
C THR A 526 29.16 20.09 -3.02
N ARG A 527 30.20 19.70 -2.25
CA ARG A 527 31.53 19.45 -2.77
C ARG A 527 31.58 18.34 -3.84
N TYR A 528 30.68 17.38 -3.78
CA TYR A 528 30.65 16.27 -4.74
C TYR A 528 30.48 16.75 -6.18
N ILE A 529 29.77 17.85 -6.38
CA ILE A 529 29.57 18.48 -7.69
C ILE A 529 30.53 19.66 -7.86
N SER A 530 30.76 20.49 -6.83
CA SER A 530 31.65 21.66 -6.95
C SER A 530 33.10 21.30 -7.27
N ASN A 531 33.55 20.10 -6.89
CA ASN A 531 34.93 19.62 -7.24
C ASN A 531 35.08 19.33 -8.72
N ILE A 532 34.01 19.05 -9.44
CA ILE A 532 34.06 18.60 -10.85
C ILE A 532 33.44 19.59 -11.84
N ILE A 533 32.75 20.61 -11.33
CA ILE A 533 31.98 21.56 -12.16
C ILE A 533 32.80 22.38 -13.14
N ASP A 534 34.12 22.56 -12.86
CA ASP A 534 35.06 23.34 -13.68
C ASP A 534 35.94 22.42 -14.53
N ASP A 535 35.77 21.12 -14.53
CA ASP A 535 36.49 20.21 -15.38
C ASP A 535 36.06 20.38 -16.85
N LYS A 536 36.97 20.83 -17.67
CA LYS A 536 36.75 21.09 -19.12
C LYS A 536 36.44 19.83 -19.93
N ASN A 537 36.71 18.65 -19.40
CA ASN A 537 36.39 17.37 -20.04
C ASN A 537 34.93 16.94 -19.79
N LEU A 538 34.24 17.64 -18.89
CA LEU A 538 32.84 17.38 -18.58
C LEU A 538 31.93 18.42 -19.25
N ASN A 539 30.82 17.96 -19.78
CA ASN A 539 29.88 18.81 -20.50
C ASN A 539 28.82 19.38 -19.53
N PHE A 540 29.21 20.37 -18.72
CA PHE A 540 28.31 21.11 -17.82
C PHE A 540 27.91 22.45 -18.40
N GLU A 541 26.62 22.82 -18.26
CA GLU A 541 26.08 24.12 -18.57
C GLU A 541 25.65 24.81 -17.27
N LYS A 542 26.38 25.85 -16.84
CA LYS A 542 26.00 26.64 -15.66
C LYS A 542 24.98 27.71 -16.05
N LYS A 543 23.88 27.79 -15.32
CA LYS A 543 22.84 28.79 -15.53
C LYS A 543 22.54 29.54 -14.26
N GLU A 544 22.47 30.85 -14.36
CA GLU A 544 21.87 31.67 -13.31
C GLU A 544 20.34 31.57 -13.42
N ALA A 545 19.69 31.62 -12.26
CA ALA A 545 18.24 31.61 -12.24
C ALA A 545 17.67 32.87 -12.88
N PRO A 546 16.52 32.76 -13.55
CA PRO A 546 15.78 33.96 -13.99
C PRO A 546 15.42 34.83 -12.79
N GLU A 547 15.20 36.13 -13.07
CA GLU A 547 14.66 37.04 -12.05
C GLU A 547 13.35 36.48 -11.50
N PHE A 548 13.19 36.53 -10.19
CA PHE A 548 12.04 35.98 -9.48
C PHE A 548 11.55 37.02 -8.44
N ASP A 549 10.33 37.46 -8.66
CA ASP A 549 9.63 38.31 -7.69
C ASP A 549 8.81 37.40 -6.74
N ALA A 550 9.36 37.17 -5.57
CA ALA A 550 8.73 36.32 -4.55
C ALA A 550 7.41 36.95 -4.03
N GLU A 551 7.31 38.27 -3.98
CA GLU A 551 6.12 38.97 -3.48
C GLU A 551 4.95 38.79 -4.46
N THR A 552 5.19 39.06 -5.73
CA THR A 552 4.19 38.82 -6.78
C THR A 552 3.81 37.37 -6.88
N TYR A 553 4.78 36.45 -6.77
CA TYR A 553 4.51 35.00 -6.79
C TYR A 553 3.58 34.56 -5.65
N TRP A 554 3.81 35.03 -4.41
CA TRP A 554 2.95 34.70 -3.29
C TRP A 554 1.58 35.39 -3.38
N LEU A 555 1.52 36.63 -3.90
CA LEU A 555 0.27 37.33 -4.14
C LEU A 555 -0.61 36.64 -5.19
N GLU A 556 -0.02 36.19 -6.29
CA GLU A 556 -0.74 35.44 -7.33
C GLU A 556 -1.22 34.10 -6.80
N ARG A 557 -0.37 33.40 -6.06
CA ARG A 557 -0.71 32.11 -5.44
C ARG A 557 -1.86 32.23 -4.42
N THR A 558 -1.88 33.26 -3.61
CA THR A 558 -2.99 33.53 -2.69
C THR A 558 -4.29 33.86 -3.41
N LYS A 559 -4.23 34.55 -4.54
CA LYS A 559 -5.40 34.81 -5.40
C LYS A 559 -5.88 33.50 -6.06
N ASP A 560 -4.98 32.69 -6.55
CA ASP A 560 -5.27 31.40 -7.19
C ASP A 560 -5.89 30.38 -6.23
N LEU A 561 -5.49 30.38 -4.95
CA LEU A 561 -6.08 29.53 -3.91
C LEU A 561 -7.57 29.85 -3.62
N ILE A 562 -8.01 31.07 -3.99
CA ILE A 562 -9.38 31.53 -3.77
C ILE A 562 -10.29 31.28 -5.00
N ILE A 563 -9.75 31.11 -6.20
CA ILE A 563 -10.52 31.27 -7.46
C ILE A 563 -10.43 30.08 -8.44
N LYS A 564 -9.55 29.10 -8.27
CA LYS A 564 -9.46 28.01 -9.26
C LYS A 564 -10.47 26.91 -9.02
N ASP A 565 -11.42 26.76 -9.95
CA ASP A 565 -12.20 25.56 -10.17
C ASP A 565 -11.25 24.42 -10.57
N TYR A 566 -10.87 23.63 -9.59
CA TYR A 566 -10.17 22.35 -9.83
C TYR A 566 -11.17 21.38 -10.46
N ASP A 567 -10.79 20.70 -11.55
CA ASP A 567 -11.64 19.70 -12.18
C ASP A 567 -11.68 18.40 -11.37
N TYR A 568 -12.47 18.41 -10.31
CA TYR A 568 -12.69 17.27 -9.41
C TYR A 568 -13.37 16.09 -10.12
N THR A 569 -14.04 16.33 -11.24
CA THR A 569 -14.67 15.31 -12.06
C THR A 569 -13.61 14.38 -12.64
N LYS A 570 -12.51 14.95 -13.11
CA LYS A 570 -11.38 14.19 -13.66
C LYS A 570 -10.72 13.30 -12.61
N GLU A 571 -10.45 13.82 -11.41
CA GLU A 571 -9.88 13.06 -10.30
C GLU A 571 -10.79 11.88 -9.89
N PHE A 572 -12.09 12.11 -9.83
CA PHE A 572 -13.08 11.06 -9.54
C PHE A 572 -13.09 9.97 -10.64
N HIS A 573 -13.06 10.38 -11.91
CA HIS A 573 -12.99 9.44 -13.04
C HIS A 573 -11.68 8.63 -13.00
N GLU A 574 -10.56 9.24 -12.67
CA GLU A 574 -9.27 8.57 -12.52
C GLU A 574 -9.32 7.52 -11.39
N LEU A 575 -9.89 7.86 -10.24
CA LEU A 575 -10.08 6.92 -9.13
C LEU A 575 -10.90 5.71 -9.58
N VAL A 576 -12.07 5.93 -10.20
CA VAL A 576 -12.93 4.84 -10.68
C VAL A 576 -12.20 4.00 -11.73
N ASN A 577 -11.57 4.65 -12.71
CA ASN A 577 -10.85 3.98 -13.79
C ASN A 577 -9.71 3.09 -13.27
N SER A 578 -8.99 3.53 -12.24
CA SER A 578 -7.94 2.73 -11.61
C SER A 578 -8.44 1.41 -11.00
N LYS A 579 -9.70 1.38 -10.61
CA LYS A 579 -10.34 0.19 -10.01
C LYS A 579 -10.96 -0.75 -11.04
N ILE A 580 -11.46 -0.22 -12.17
CA ILE A 580 -12.19 -1.00 -13.18
C ILE A 580 -11.38 -1.32 -14.43
N ASN A 581 -10.43 -0.46 -14.85
CA ASN A 581 -9.69 -0.66 -16.09
C ASN A 581 -8.77 -1.90 -15.99
N GLY A 582 -8.83 -2.70 -17.05
CA GLY A 582 -7.99 -3.89 -17.18
C GLY A 582 -8.38 -5.06 -16.27
N LYS A 583 -9.38 -4.92 -15.39
CA LYS A 583 -9.85 -6.00 -14.52
C LYS A 583 -11.08 -6.71 -15.11
N PRO A 584 -11.19 -8.03 -14.97
CA PRO A 584 -12.42 -8.74 -15.34
C PRO A 584 -13.53 -8.46 -14.33
N TYR A 585 -14.77 -8.39 -14.79
CA TYR A 585 -15.95 -8.32 -13.93
C TYR A 585 -16.35 -9.71 -13.45
N SER A 586 -16.75 -9.83 -12.17
CA SER A 586 -17.37 -11.05 -11.67
C SER A 586 -18.91 -10.93 -11.67
N PRO A 587 -19.66 -12.03 -11.82
CA PRO A 587 -21.12 -12.01 -11.69
C PRO A 587 -21.57 -11.36 -10.36
N THR A 588 -20.91 -11.68 -9.26
CA THR A 588 -21.19 -11.12 -7.94
C THR A 588 -20.98 -9.60 -7.89
N SER A 589 -19.92 -9.08 -8.52
CA SER A 589 -19.63 -7.64 -8.52
C SER A 589 -20.70 -6.86 -9.29
N VAL A 590 -21.08 -7.35 -10.47
CA VAL A 590 -22.10 -6.69 -11.29
C VAL A 590 -23.49 -6.81 -10.67
N ASN A 591 -23.85 -7.96 -10.06
CA ASN A 591 -25.07 -8.11 -9.28
C ASN A 591 -25.14 -7.11 -8.12
N THR A 592 -24.01 -6.82 -7.48
CA THR A 592 -23.95 -5.77 -6.44
C THR A 592 -24.32 -4.40 -7.01
N TYR A 593 -23.86 -4.08 -8.22
CA TYR A 593 -24.22 -2.83 -8.91
C TYR A 593 -25.70 -2.80 -9.28
N ILE A 594 -26.22 -3.89 -9.87
CA ILE A 594 -27.64 -4.01 -10.23
C ILE A 594 -28.53 -3.83 -8.98
N LYS A 595 -28.13 -4.42 -7.87
CA LYS A 595 -28.82 -4.30 -6.58
C LYS A 595 -28.80 -2.86 -6.06
N CYS A 596 -27.67 -2.20 -6.08
CA CYS A 596 -27.52 -0.78 -5.75
C CYS A 596 -26.18 -0.23 -6.27
N PRO A 597 -26.18 0.77 -7.19
CA PRO A 597 -24.96 1.37 -7.71
C PRO A 597 -24.05 1.95 -6.60
N ARG A 598 -24.64 2.57 -5.57
CA ARG A 598 -23.88 3.13 -4.44
C ARG A 598 -23.23 2.04 -3.58
N MET A 599 -23.87 0.88 -3.41
CA MET A 599 -23.27 -0.26 -2.70
C MET A 599 -22.04 -0.81 -3.45
N TYR A 600 -22.12 -0.89 -4.79
CA TYR A 600 -20.97 -1.23 -5.62
C TYR A 600 -19.83 -0.23 -5.44
N PHE A 601 -20.15 1.06 -5.42
CA PHE A 601 -19.18 2.13 -5.23
C PHE A 601 -18.42 1.96 -3.91
N TYR A 602 -19.12 1.79 -2.79
CA TYR A 602 -18.47 1.57 -1.49
C TYR A 602 -17.62 0.30 -1.48
N LYS A 603 -18.16 -0.81 -1.99
CA LYS A 603 -17.50 -2.12 -1.89
C LYS A 603 -16.33 -2.30 -2.87
N TYR A 604 -16.48 -1.89 -4.13
CA TYR A 604 -15.52 -2.23 -5.19
C TYR A 604 -14.68 -1.04 -5.69
N ILE A 605 -15.16 0.19 -5.52
CA ILE A 605 -14.40 1.39 -5.89
C ILE A 605 -13.63 1.90 -4.68
N LEU A 606 -14.31 2.12 -3.55
CA LEU A 606 -13.69 2.60 -2.32
C LEU A 606 -13.06 1.48 -1.50
N ASP A 607 -13.46 0.23 -1.77
CA ASP A 607 -12.96 -0.96 -1.10
C ASP A 607 -13.16 -0.88 0.43
N PHE A 608 -14.32 -0.34 0.84
CA PHE A 608 -14.72 -0.33 2.23
C PHE A 608 -15.26 -1.70 2.63
N GLU A 609 -14.71 -2.25 3.69
CA GLU A 609 -15.29 -3.44 4.29
C GLU A 609 -16.59 -3.12 5.03
N ALA A 610 -17.57 -4.01 4.91
CA ALA A 610 -18.82 -3.90 5.67
C ALA A 610 -18.58 -4.11 7.18
N LYS A 611 -19.47 -3.59 8.03
CA LYS A 611 -19.48 -3.89 9.47
C LYS A 611 -19.55 -5.41 9.72
N ASP A 612 -18.92 -5.87 10.79
CA ASP A 612 -18.65 -7.29 11.08
C ASP A 612 -19.86 -8.22 11.24
N GLY A 613 -21.08 -7.76 11.13
CA GLY A 613 -22.28 -8.60 11.32
C GLY A 613 -22.45 -9.80 10.37
N ASN A 614 -21.61 -9.92 9.30
CA ASN A 614 -21.65 -10.99 8.31
C ASN A 614 -20.29 -11.67 8.03
N ALA A 615 -19.19 -11.23 8.63
CA ALA A 615 -17.86 -11.79 8.35
C ALA A 615 -17.78 -13.27 8.74
N ASP A 616 -18.29 -13.63 9.88
CA ASP A 616 -18.29 -15.00 10.40
C ASP A 616 -19.07 -15.96 9.49
N ASN A 617 -20.23 -15.54 8.98
CA ASN A 617 -21.00 -16.34 8.02
C ASN A 617 -20.26 -16.50 6.69
N MET A 618 -19.51 -15.49 6.27
CA MET A 618 -18.68 -15.57 5.06
C MET A 618 -17.51 -16.56 5.27
N HIS A 619 -16.86 -16.52 6.42
CA HIS A 619 -15.79 -17.46 6.80
C HIS A 619 -16.31 -18.89 6.89
N TYR A 620 -17.49 -19.07 7.44
CA TYR A 620 -18.20 -20.34 7.44
C TYR A 620 -18.44 -20.85 6.01
N GLY A 621 -19.02 -20.03 5.14
CA GLY A 621 -19.25 -20.38 3.72
C GLY A 621 -17.98 -20.77 3.01
N THR A 622 -16.91 -19.99 3.16
CA THR A 622 -15.59 -20.29 2.59
C THR A 622 -15.04 -21.64 3.06
N SER A 623 -15.25 -21.99 4.33
CA SER A 623 -14.78 -23.26 4.88
C SER A 623 -15.59 -24.46 4.35
N VAL A 624 -16.90 -24.30 4.15
CA VAL A 624 -17.75 -25.32 3.53
C VAL A 624 -17.35 -25.55 2.08
N HIS A 625 -17.19 -24.49 1.27
CA HIS A 625 -16.74 -24.61 -0.13
C HIS A 625 -15.38 -25.30 -0.23
N TYR A 626 -14.43 -24.92 0.62
CA TYR A 626 -13.12 -25.57 0.67
C TYR A 626 -13.20 -27.08 0.96
N ALA A 627 -14.03 -27.48 1.92
CA ALA A 627 -14.20 -28.90 2.23
C ALA A 627 -14.78 -29.68 1.04
N LEU A 628 -15.78 -29.11 0.37
CA LEU A 628 -16.42 -29.71 -0.81
C LEU A 628 -15.42 -29.79 -1.99
N GLU A 629 -14.69 -28.73 -2.27
CA GLU A 629 -13.60 -28.72 -3.26
C GLU A 629 -12.58 -29.82 -3.01
N LYS A 630 -12.08 -29.94 -1.78
CA LYS A 630 -11.10 -30.94 -1.41
C LYS A 630 -11.64 -32.36 -1.52
N ALA A 631 -12.92 -32.57 -1.18
CA ALA A 631 -13.56 -33.88 -1.31
C ALA A 631 -13.70 -34.32 -2.77
N VAL A 632 -14.12 -33.42 -3.65
CA VAL A 632 -14.25 -33.68 -5.09
C VAL A 632 -12.86 -33.93 -5.71
N ASN A 633 -11.87 -33.12 -5.42
CA ASN A 633 -10.50 -33.27 -5.90
C ASN A 633 -9.90 -34.62 -5.43
N TYR A 634 -10.16 -35.01 -4.17
CA TYR A 634 -9.74 -36.29 -3.64
C TYR A 634 -10.42 -37.45 -4.39
N ALA A 635 -11.75 -37.34 -4.65
CA ALA A 635 -12.50 -38.37 -5.34
C ALA A 635 -12.00 -38.57 -6.78
N MET A 636 -11.76 -37.50 -7.49
CA MET A 636 -11.20 -37.56 -8.86
C MET A 636 -9.81 -38.24 -8.89
N LYS A 637 -8.94 -37.91 -7.92
CA LYS A 637 -7.57 -38.44 -7.86
C LYS A 637 -7.51 -39.91 -7.46
N ASN A 638 -8.38 -40.32 -6.50
CA ASN A 638 -8.30 -41.63 -5.88
C ASN A 638 -9.40 -42.60 -6.37
N HIS A 639 -10.27 -42.14 -7.29
CA HIS A 639 -11.45 -42.88 -7.77
C HIS A 639 -12.42 -43.36 -6.64
N ALA A 640 -12.36 -42.64 -5.50
CA ALA A 640 -13.18 -42.90 -4.31
C ALA A 640 -13.25 -41.64 -3.46
N TYR A 641 -14.39 -41.35 -2.86
CA TYR A 641 -14.54 -40.24 -1.93
C TYR A 641 -13.67 -40.41 -0.69
N PRO A 642 -13.23 -39.32 -0.03
CA PRO A 642 -12.53 -39.39 1.26
C PRO A 642 -13.46 -40.00 2.31
N THR A 643 -12.92 -40.49 3.42
CA THR A 643 -13.75 -40.89 4.56
C THR A 643 -14.47 -39.67 5.12
N LYS A 644 -15.60 -39.91 5.81
CA LYS A 644 -16.40 -38.85 6.40
C LYS A 644 -15.59 -37.95 7.35
N GLU A 645 -14.79 -38.58 8.20
CA GLU A 645 -13.92 -37.90 9.17
C GLU A 645 -12.91 -36.97 8.44
N LYS A 646 -12.34 -37.48 7.35
CA LYS A 646 -11.40 -36.68 6.54
C LYS A 646 -12.07 -35.51 5.83
N PHE A 647 -13.31 -35.71 5.39
CA PHE A 647 -14.10 -34.66 4.76
C PHE A 647 -14.43 -33.54 5.75
N ILE A 648 -14.89 -33.87 6.96
CA ILE A 648 -15.17 -32.89 8.02
C ILE A 648 -13.89 -32.20 8.44
N LYS A 649 -12.77 -32.90 8.54
CA LYS A 649 -11.48 -32.34 8.89
C LYS A 649 -11.04 -31.23 7.90
N TYR A 650 -11.33 -31.36 6.63
CA TYR A 650 -11.03 -30.26 5.67
C TYR A 650 -11.75 -28.96 6.01
N PHE A 651 -12.96 -29.05 6.52
CA PHE A 651 -13.73 -27.90 6.98
C PHE A 651 -13.09 -27.28 8.24
N ASP A 652 -12.80 -28.12 9.24
CA ASP A 652 -12.21 -27.66 10.51
C ASP A 652 -10.84 -27.01 10.31
N ASP A 653 -9.98 -27.66 9.53
CA ASP A 653 -8.64 -27.12 9.19
C ASP A 653 -8.76 -25.74 8.52
N LYS A 654 -9.75 -25.53 7.64
CA LYS A 654 -9.93 -24.24 6.97
C LYS A 654 -10.52 -23.20 7.89
N LEU A 655 -11.55 -23.52 8.66
CA LEU A 655 -12.20 -22.60 9.60
C LEU A 655 -11.19 -22.08 10.65
N SER A 656 -10.32 -22.93 11.14
CA SER A 656 -9.28 -22.57 12.12
C SER A 656 -8.26 -21.56 11.60
N THR A 657 -8.11 -21.41 10.27
CA THR A 657 -7.20 -20.43 9.65
C THR A 657 -7.86 -19.07 9.39
N LEU A 658 -9.16 -18.93 9.63
CA LEU A 658 -9.90 -17.72 9.31
C LEU A 658 -10.18 -16.88 10.57
N PRO A 659 -10.14 -15.55 10.49
CA PRO A 659 -10.36 -14.68 11.65
C PRO A 659 -11.85 -14.58 11.98
N VAL A 660 -12.34 -15.49 12.83
CA VAL A 660 -13.71 -15.44 13.37
C VAL A 660 -13.77 -14.47 14.54
N SER A 661 -14.88 -13.78 14.72
CA SER A 661 -15.07 -12.66 15.65
C SER A 661 -14.80 -13.01 17.12
N SER A 662 -15.04 -14.26 17.53
CA SER A 662 -14.73 -14.73 18.89
C SER A 662 -14.52 -16.25 18.90
N PHE A 663 -13.92 -16.76 19.98
CA PHE A 663 -13.78 -18.21 20.19
C PHE A 663 -15.15 -18.90 20.26
N GLU A 664 -16.14 -18.30 20.91
CA GLU A 664 -17.50 -18.83 21.01
C GLU A 664 -18.18 -18.88 19.63
N ALA A 665 -18.02 -17.84 18.82
CA ALA A 665 -18.52 -17.83 17.44
C ALA A 665 -17.86 -18.93 16.61
N SER A 666 -16.55 -19.16 16.77
CA SER A 666 -15.82 -20.22 16.10
C SER A 666 -16.35 -21.62 16.46
N GLU A 667 -16.59 -21.90 17.75
CA GLU A 667 -17.15 -23.17 18.20
C GLU A 667 -18.59 -23.39 17.69
N ILE A 668 -19.41 -22.35 17.65
CA ILE A 668 -20.79 -22.41 17.09
C ILE A 668 -20.73 -22.74 15.60
N LEU A 669 -19.88 -22.04 14.83
CA LEU A 669 -19.73 -22.26 13.39
C LEU A 669 -19.15 -23.65 13.09
N LYS A 670 -18.22 -24.12 13.90
CA LYS A 670 -17.64 -25.47 13.80
C LYS A 670 -18.72 -26.52 14.00
N GLY A 671 -19.47 -26.49 15.10
CA GLY A 671 -20.54 -27.45 15.36
C GLY A 671 -21.64 -27.43 14.30
N ARG A 672 -21.99 -26.25 13.76
CA ARG A 672 -22.90 -26.09 12.64
C ARG A 672 -22.41 -26.78 11.39
N GLY A 673 -21.12 -26.57 11.02
CA GLY A 673 -20.53 -27.12 9.81
C GLY A 673 -20.32 -28.62 9.90
N GLU A 674 -19.81 -29.13 11.03
CA GLU A 674 -19.67 -30.56 11.28
C GLU A 674 -21.02 -31.29 11.13
N THR A 675 -22.09 -30.75 11.72
CA THR A 675 -23.44 -31.33 11.63
C THR A 675 -23.96 -31.31 10.20
N ALA A 676 -23.78 -30.19 9.47
CA ALA A 676 -24.26 -30.08 8.09
C ALA A 676 -23.51 -31.01 7.15
N LEU A 677 -22.19 -31.04 7.22
CA LEU A 677 -21.35 -31.86 6.35
C LEU A 677 -21.45 -33.36 6.68
N ASP A 678 -21.67 -33.72 7.94
CA ASP A 678 -21.96 -35.15 8.33
C ASP A 678 -23.21 -35.69 7.63
N LYS A 679 -24.26 -34.91 7.61
CA LYS A 679 -25.52 -35.27 6.92
C LYS A 679 -25.34 -35.25 5.40
N TYR A 680 -24.70 -34.25 4.86
CA TYR A 680 -24.51 -34.07 3.42
C TYR A 680 -23.56 -35.10 2.82
N TYR A 681 -22.67 -35.71 3.60
CA TYR A 681 -21.67 -36.69 3.11
C TYR A 681 -22.29 -37.83 2.32
N VAL A 682 -23.41 -38.38 2.77
CA VAL A 682 -24.11 -39.45 2.06
C VAL A 682 -24.57 -39.02 0.68
N GLN A 683 -25.15 -37.81 0.60
CA GLN A 683 -25.61 -37.24 -0.66
C GLN A 683 -24.43 -36.90 -1.60
N LEU A 684 -23.32 -36.43 -1.06
CA LEU A 684 -22.09 -36.18 -1.83
C LEU A 684 -21.59 -37.46 -2.50
N CYS A 685 -21.60 -38.57 -1.76
CA CYS A 685 -21.12 -39.91 -2.26
C CYS A 685 -22.07 -40.55 -3.26
N ASN A 686 -23.33 -40.09 -3.38
CA ASN A 686 -24.27 -40.64 -4.37
C ASN A 686 -23.93 -40.24 -5.82
N THR A 687 -23.12 -39.18 -6.01
CA THR A 687 -22.66 -38.80 -7.34
C THR A 687 -21.51 -39.73 -7.78
N PRO A 688 -21.66 -40.45 -8.92
CA PRO A 688 -20.60 -41.32 -9.42
C PRO A 688 -19.33 -40.50 -9.73
N VAL A 689 -18.17 -40.99 -9.28
CA VAL A 689 -16.90 -40.30 -9.41
C VAL A 689 -16.53 -39.96 -10.86
N ASN A 690 -16.91 -40.80 -11.81
CA ASN A 690 -16.69 -40.62 -13.24
C ASN A 690 -17.53 -39.46 -13.86
N MET A 691 -18.53 -38.95 -13.15
CA MET A 691 -19.30 -37.78 -13.56
C MET A 691 -18.64 -36.46 -13.07
N LEU A 692 -17.80 -36.53 -12.06
CA LEU A 692 -17.19 -35.35 -11.48
C LEU A 692 -16.18 -34.70 -12.46
N CYS A 693 -16.28 -33.39 -12.61
CA CYS A 693 -15.27 -32.55 -13.24
C CYS A 693 -14.49 -31.76 -12.19
N LYS A 694 -13.40 -31.08 -12.62
CA LYS A 694 -12.59 -30.26 -11.73
C LYS A 694 -13.47 -29.24 -11.01
N PRO A 695 -13.51 -29.24 -9.66
CA PRO A 695 -14.26 -28.25 -8.89
C PRO A 695 -13.59 -26.88 -8.95
N GLU A 696 -14.27 -25.85 -8.50
CA GLU A 696 -13.79 -24.45 -8.52
C GLU A 696 -13.25 -24.08 -9.92
N CYS A 697 -14.04 -24.45 -10.94
CA CYS A 697 -13.63 -24.22 -12.34
C CYS A 697 -13.68 -22.73 -12.66
N GLU A 698 -12.51 -22.16 -12.85
CA GLU A 698 -12.39 -20.77 -13.23
C GLU A 698 -12.72 -20.60 -14.73
N ILE A 699 -13.70 -19.73 -15.02
CA ILE A 699 -14.12 -19.40 -16.40
C ILE A 699 -13.72 -17.96 -16.70
N HIS A 700 -13.00 -17.81 -17.81
CA HIS A 700 -12.72 -16.51 -18.41
C HIS A 700 -13.54 -16.38 -19.68
N PHE A 701 -14.35 -15.34 -19.78
CA PHE A 701 -15.19 -15.08 -20.92
C PHE A 701 -15.09 -13.62 -21.35
N THR A 702 -15.01 -13.39 -22.67
CA THR A 702 -14.96 -12.05 -23.25
C THR A 702 -16.20 -11.80 -24.08
N LEU A 703 -16.90 -10.72 -23.81
CA LEU A 703 -18.10 -10.30 -24.52
C LEU A 703 -17.88 -8.89 -25.10
N GLY A 704 -17.48 -8.81 -26.38
CA GLY A 704 -16.98 -7.55 -26.94
C GLY A 704 -15.68 -7.11 -26.24
N ASP A 705 -15.68 -5.91 -25.68
CA ASP A 705 -14.56 -5.36 -24.88
C ASP A 705 -14.64 -5.67 -23.37
N ILE A 706 -15.68 -6.39 -22.94
CA ILE A 706 -15.93 -6.72 -21.54
C ILE A 706 -15.37 -8.09 -21.22
N ARG A 707 -14.45 -8.15 -20.23
CA ARG A 707 -13.90 -9.39 -19.72
C ARG A 707 -14.63 -9.79 -18.44
N PHE A 708 -15.03 -11.05 -18.37
CA PHE A 708 -15.64 -11.66 -17.20
C PHE A 708 -14.73 -12.74 -16.63
N ARG A 709 -14.80 -12.90 -15.32
CA ARG A 709 -14.21 -13.99 -14.56
C ARG A 709 -15.25 -14.54 -13.61
N GLY A 710 -15.48 -15.84 -13.67
CA GLY A 710 -16.35 -16.56 -12.75
C GLY A 710 -15.70 -17.84 -12.26
N ILE A 711 -16.16 -18.35 -11.15
CA ILE A 711 -15.74 -19.64 -10.60
C ILE A 711 -17.00 -20.46 -10.43
N ILE A 712 -17.03 -21.64 -11.05
CA ILE A 712 -18.12 -22.62 -10.90
C ILE A 712 -17.70 -23.64 -9.86
N ASP A 713 -18.49 -23.75 -8.79
CA ASP A 713 -18.17 -24.62 -7.66
C ASP A 713 -18.17 -26.09 -8.03
N ARG A 714 -19.17 -26.54 -8.82
CA ARG A 714 -19.31 -27.95 -9.19
C ARG A 714 -19.83 -28.14 -10.62
N ILE A 715 -19.18 -29.02 -11.36
CA ILE A 715 -19.56 -29.43 -12.71
C ILE A 715 -19.62 -30.94 -12.75
N GLU A 716 -20.67 -31.46 -13.36
CA GLU A 716 -20.85 -32.90 -13.60
C GLU A 716 -21.04 -33.17 -15.09
N LYS A 717 -20.37 -34.19 -15.60
CA LYS A 717 -20.54 -34.68 -16.97
C LYS A 717 -21.56 -35.82 -16.99
N ASN A 718 -22.68 -35.58 -17.64
CA ASN A 718 -23.73 -36.56 -17.73
C ASN A 718 -23.38 -37.71 -18.70
N PRO A 719 -23.99 -38.88 -18.55
CA PRO A 719 -23.78 -40.02 -19.45
C PRO A 719 -24.12 -39.75 -20.93
N ASP A 720 -25.02 -38.78 -21.19
CA ASP A 720 -25.41 -38.35 -22.54
C ASP A 720 -24.44 -37.35 -23.16
N GLY A 721 -23.34 -37.02 -22.46
CA GLY A 721 -22.31 -36.09 -22.91
C GLY A 721 -22.62 -34.63 -22.60
N THR A 722 -23.78 -34.29 -22.05
CA THR A 722 -24.13 -32.95 -21.56
C THR A 722 -23.51 -32.70 -20.19
N PHE A 723 -23.62 -31.45 -19.71
CA PHE A 723 -23.10 -31.07 -18.41
C PHE A 723 -24.20 -30.55 -17.49
N SER A 724 -23.98 -30.69 -16.17
CA SER A 724 -24.77 -30.07 -15.11
C SER A 724 -23.84 -29.13 -14.32
N VAL A 725 -24.32 -27.91 -14.04
CA VAL A 725 -23.54 -26.87 -13.37
C VAL A 725 -24.24 -26.47 -12.07
N TYR A 726 -23.51 -26.53 -10.97
CA TYR A 726 -24.04 -26.24 -9.65
C TYR A 726 -23.20 -25.23 -8.91
N ASP A 727 -23.88 -24.43 -8.09
CA ASP A 727 -23.28 -23.47 -7.20
C ASP A 727 -23.69 -23.82 -5.76
N TYR A 728 -22.71 -23.82 -4.83
CA TYR A 728 -22.96 -24.12 -3.43
C TYR A 728 -23.43 -22.88 -2.69
N LYS A 729 -24.46 -23.04 -1.87
CA LYS A 729 -24.95 -21.97 -0.99
C LYS A 729 -25.11 -22.50 0.44
N THR A 730 -24.56 -21.76 1.40
CA THR A 730 -24.73 -22.07 2.83
C THR A 730 -26.06 -21.50 3.34
N GLY A 731 -26.64 -22.16 4.34
CA GLY A 731 -27.94 -21.83 4.92
C GLY A 731 -29.09 -22.64 4.35
N SER A 732 -30.33 -22.21 4.66
CA SER A 732 -31.55 -22.91 4.21
C SER A 732 -31.79 -22.74 2.72
N ALA A 733 -32.34 -23.76 2.10
CA ALA A 733 -32.66 -23.78 0.67
C ALA A 733 -33.65 -22.67 0.28
N LYS A 734 -33.44 -22.14 -0.91
CA LYS A 734 -34.26 -21.10 -1.53
C LYS A 734 -35.02 -21.71 -2.72
N ASN A 735 -36.26 -21.35 -2.90
CA ASN A 735 -37.12 -21.89 -3.94
C ASN A 735 -37.35 -20.92 -5.11
N GLY A 736 -38.00 -21.37 -6.14
CA GLY A 736 -38.28 -20.59 -7.36
C GLY A 736 -39.13 -19.36 -7.21
N ARG A 737 -39.76 -19.13 -6.04
CA ARG A 737 -40.46 -17.88 -5.76
C ARG A 737 -39.51 -16.73 -5.41
N ILE A 738 -38.34 -17.08 -4.97
CA ILE A 738 -37.32 -16.13 -4.45
C ILE A 738 -36.16 -16.06 -5.44
N ILE A 739 -35.79 -17.18 -6.10
CA ILE A 739 -34.71 -17.25 -7.10
C ILE A 739 -35.34 -17.18 -8.51
N CYS A 740 -35.68 -16.01 -8.95
CA CYS A 740 -36.23 -15.72 -10.27
C CYS A 740 -36.00 -14.23 -10.61
N THR A 741 -36.26 -13.87 -11.85
CA THR A 741 -36.26 -12.45 -12.29
C THR A 741 -37.22 -11.65 -11.44
N GLY A 742 -36.75 -10.57 -10.82
CA GLY A 742 -37.51 -9.72 -9.89
C GLY A 742 -37.73 -10.32 -8.49
N GLY A 743 -37.22 -11.51 -8.20
CA GLY A 743 -37.29 -12.13 -6.87
C GLY A 743 -36.27 -11.58 -5.88
N GLU A 744 -36.39 -11.95 -4.63
CA GLU A 744 -35.52 -11.50 -3.53
C GLU A 744 -34.06 -11.93 -3.76
N HIS A 745 -33.83 -13.10 -4.35
CA HIS A 745 -32.52 -13.65 -4.73
C HIS A 745 -32.32 -13.70 -6.26
N GLU A 746 -32.69 -12.63 -6.95
CA GLU A 746 -32.43 -12.49 -8.38
C GLU A 746 -30.95 -12.53 -8.71
N ASP A 747 -30.09 -12.14 -7.79
CA ASP A 747 -28.63 -12.24 -7.91
C ASP A 747 -28.14 -13.69 -8.09
N TYR A 748 -28.79 -14.67 -7.44
CA TYR A 748 -28.50 -16.09 -7.66
C TYR A 748 -28.95 -16.51 -9.05
N TYR A 749 -30.17 -16.17 -9.46
CA TYR A 749 -30.66 -16.45 -10.79
C TYR A 749 -29.75 -15.92 -11.88
N ASN A 750 -29.36 -14.64 -11.78
CA ASN A 750 -28.42 -14.01 -12.71
C ASN A 750 -27.06 -14.74 -12.76
N GLN A 751 -26.53 -15.13 -11.58
CA GLN A 751 -25.25 -15.83 -11.47
C GLN A 751 -25.27 -17.15 -12.21
N ILE A 752 -26.26 -17.99 -11.97
CA ILE A 752 -26.31 -19.33 -12.55
C ILE A 752 -26.63 -19.31 -14.04
N ALA A 753 -27.45 -18.34 -14.48
CA ALA A 753 -27.72 -18.09 -15.91
C ALA A 753 -26.44 -17.71 -16.67
N LEU A 754 -25.62 -16.83 -16.09
CA LEU A 754 -24.33 -16.48 -16.68
C LEU A 754 -23.35 -17.65 -16.69
N TYR A 755 -23.33 -18.47 -15.64
CA TYR A 755 -22.47 -19.66 -15.61
C TYR A 755 -22.85 -20.66 -16.70
N LYS A 756 -24.15 -20.91 -16.90
CA LYS A 756 -24.63 -21.70 -18.04
C LYS A 756 -24.13 -21.13 -19.34
N TYR A 757 -24.41 -19.86 -19.61
CA TYR A 757 -24.07 -19.20 -20.86
C TYR A 757 -22.56 -19.21 -21.14
N PHE A 758 -21.74 -18.82 -20.14
CA PHE A 758 -20.30 -18.75 -20.31
C PHE A 758 -19.67 -20.13 -20.48
N PHE A 759 -20.15 -21.12 -19.71
CA PHE A 759 -19.63 -22.48 -19.81
C PHE A 759 -19.94 -23.10 -21.17
N GLU A 760 -21.19 -23.00 -21.65
CA GLU A 760 -21.58 -23.50 -22.97
C GLU A 760 -20.77 -22.86 -24.11
N LYS A 761 -20.57 -21.54 -24.04
CA LYS A 761 -19.81 -20.80 -25.07
C LYS A 761 -18.31 -21.04 -25.01
N SER A 762 -17.74 -21.18 -23.83
CA SER A 762 -16.29 -21.40 -23.66
C SER A 762 -15.85 -22.81 -23.99
N HIS A 763 -16.72 -23.81 -23.82
CA HIS A 763 -16.40 -25.21 -24.01
C HIS A 763 -17.12 -25.88 -25.21
N GLU A 764 -17.91 -25.09 -25.99
CA GLU A 764 -18.68 -25.58 -27.10
C GLU A 764 -19.55 -26.81 -26.76
N CYS A 765 -20.16 -26.80 -25.56
CA CYS A 765 -20.93 -27.92 -25.01
C CYS A 765 -22.36 -27.49 -24.68
N LYS A 766 -23.18 -28.46 -24.25
CA LYS A 766 -24.56 -28.25 -23.79
C LYS A 766 -24.64 -28.45 -22.27
N VAL A 767 -25.20 -27.48 -21.55
CA VAL A 767 -25.57 -27.60 -20.15
C VAL A 767 -27.03 -28.02 -20.04
N LYS A 768 -27.28 -29.22 -19.52
CA LYS A 768 -28.61 -29.84 -19.40
C LYS A 768 -29.38 -29.27 -18.22
N SER A 769 -28.69 -29.06 -17.08
CA SER A 769 -29.28 -28.52 -15.87
C SER A 769 -28.32 -27.57 -15.17
N VAL A 770 -28.90 -26.62 -14.49
CA VAL A 770 -28.19 -25.73 -13.56
C VAL A 770 -28.93 -25.73 -12.24
N GLY A 771 -28.19 -25.58 -11.13
CA GLY A 771 -28.85 -25.62 -9.84
C GLY A 771 -28.06 -25.10 -8.68
N PHE A 772 -28.70 -25.04 -7.55
CA PHE A 772 -28.11 -24.66 -6.25
C PHE A 772 -28.14 -25.85 -5.31
N ILE A 773 -27.01 -26.13 -4.73
CA ILE A 773 -26.85 -27.16 -3.70
C ILE A 773 -26.68 -26.49 -2.36
N PHE A 774 -27.55 -26.81 -1.41
CA PHE A 774 -27.52 -26.30 -0.06
C PHE A 774 -27.05 -27.41 0.91
N PRO A 775 -25.78 -27.52 1.27
CA PRO A 775 -25.26 -28.62 2.09
C PRO A 775 -25.97 -28.76 3.45
N GLU A 776 -26.52 -27.66 3.99
CA GLU A 776 -27.30 -27.64 5.25
C GLU A 776 -28.76 -28.07 5.09
N ASP A 777 -29.28 -28.03 3.86
CA ASP A 777 -30.71 -28.31 3.53
C ASP A 777 -30.82 -28.99 2.16
N PHE A 778 -29.99 -30.01 1.94
CA PHE A 778 -29.81 -30.66 0.64
C PHE A 778 -31.03 -31.41 0.13
N GLU A 779 -32.01 -31.70 0.96
CA GLU A 779 -33.28 -32.30 0.54
C GLU A 779 -34.16 -31.33 -0.26
N ASN A 780 -33.87 -30.01 -0.10
CA ASN A 780 -34.58 -28.92 -0.77
C ASN A 780 -33.68 -28.19 -1.81
N ASN A 781 -32.71 -28.88 -2.40
CA ASN A 781 -31.93 -28.34 -3.54
C ASN A 781 -32.87 -27.85 -4.65
N TYR A 782 -32.44 -26.80 -5.37
CA TYR A 782 -33.28 -26.15 -6.36
C TYR A 782 -32.57 -26.01 -7.72
N ASP A 783 -33.21 -26.57 -8.75
CA ASP A 783 -32.76 -26.52 -10.15
C ASP A 783 -33.71 -25.61 -10.97
N PRO A 784 -33.38 -24.32 -11.17
CA PRO A 784 -34.19 -23.43 -11.97
C PRO A 784 -34.16 -23.84 -13.45
N LYS A 785 -35.31 -23.77 -14.12
CA LYS A 785 -35.37 -23.90 -15.56
C LYS A 785 -34.95 -22.60 -16.21
N ILE A 786 -33.76 -22.59 -16.80
CA ILE A 786 -33.17 -21.40 -17.45
C ILE A 786 -33.02 -21.73 -18.95
N THR A 787 -33.74 -20.96 -19.77
CA THR A 787 -33.69 -21.06 -21.24
C THR A 787 -32.49 -20.26 -21.77
N ASP A 788 -32.21 -20.42 -23.08
CA ASP A 788 -31.17 -19.64 -23.76
C ASP A 788 -31.57 -18.16 -23.87
N GLU A 789 -32.89 -17.87 -23.99
CA GLU A 789 -33.45 -16.52 -23.97
C GLU A 789 -33.21 -15.85 -22.59
N ASP A 790 -33.48 -16.55 -21.49
CA ASP A 790 -33.19 -16.04 -20.14
C ASP A 790 -31.72 -15.69 -19.97
N CYS A 791 -30.82 -16.52 -20.49
CA CYS A 791 -29.39 -16.26 -20.45
C CYS A 791 -29.00 -14.96 -21.19
N LEU A 792 -29.58 -14.73 -22.36
CA LEU A 792 -29.35 -13.53 -23.15
C LEU A 792 -29.89 -12.28 -22.47
N GLU A 793 -31.06 -12.36 -21.87
CA GLU A 793 -31.65 -11.25 -21.09
C GLU A 793 -30.72 -10.84 -19.93
N VAL A 794 -30.22 -11.82 -19.18
CA VAL A 794 -29.25 -11.58 -18.09
C VAL A 794 -27.95 -10.98 -18.63
N VAL A 795 -27.43 -11.47 -19.74
CA VAL A 795 -26.22 -10.92 -20.38
C VAL A 795 -26.41 -9.45 -20.75
N ASP A 796 -27.55 -9.08 -21.33
CA ASP A 796 -27.83 -7.69 -21.72
C ASP A 796 -28.03 -6.79 -20.48
N LYS A 797 -28.65 -7.30 -19.42
CA LYS A 797 -28.76 -6.62 -18.14
C LYS A 797 -27.35 -6.32 -17.55
N PHE A 798 -26.41 -7.26 -17.67
CA PHE A 798 -25.04 -7.09 -17.21
C PHE A 798 -24.25 -6.09 -18.08
N LYS A 799 -24.41 -6.12 -19.38
CA LYS A 799 -23.81 -5.12 -20.28
C LYS A 799 -24.25 -3.70 -19.92
N ASN A 800 -25.54 -3.52 -19.68
CA ASN A 800 -26.12 -2.23 -19.30
C ASN A 800 -25.56 -1.76 -17.94
N ALA A 801 -25.46 -2.64 -16.97
CA ALA A 801 -24.87 -2.33 -15.67
C ALA A 801 -23.40 -1.90 -15.81
N ILE A 802 -22.61 -2.62 -16.59
CA ILE A 802 -21.19 -2.30 -16.85
C ILE A 802 -21.04 -0.99 -17.62
N SER A 803 -21.92 -0.71 -18.57
CA SER A 803 -21.95 0.57 -19.27
C SER A 803 -22.16 1.74 -18.31
N ASN A 804 -23.09 1.59 -17.36
CA ASN A 804 -23.33 2.58 -16.32
C ASN A 804 -22.16 2.72 -15.33
N ILE A 805 -21.47 1.63 -15.00
CA ILE A 805 -20.24 1.70 -14.18
C ILE A 805 -19.15 2.50 -14.92
N LYS A 806 -18.96 2.22 -16.22
CA LYS A 806 -18.00 2.95 -17.07
C LYS A 806 -18.41 4.42 -17.29
N ALA A 807 -19.70 4.73 -17.19
CA ALA A 807 -20.24 6.10 -17.23
C ALA A 807 -20.23 6.80 -15.86
N TYR A 808 -19.57 6.20 -14.86
CA TYR A 808 -19.43 6.75 -13.49
C TYR A 808 -20.76 6.98 -12.75
N ASN A 809 -21.80 6.25 -13.10
CA ASN A 809 -23.10 6.37 -12.47
C ASN A 809 -23.16 5.50 -11.19
N PHE A 810 -23.02 6.12 -10.02
CA PHE A 810 -23.09 5.48 -8.72
C PHE A 810 -24.15 6.09 -7.81
N GLU A 811 -25.20 6.65 -8.39
CA GLU A 811 -26.26 7.24 -7.61
C GLU A 811 -26.97 6.19 -6.73
N PRO A 812 -27.28 6.55 -5.47
CA PRO A 812 -28.02 5.66 -4.59
C PRO A 812 -29.47 5.48 -5.06
N ILE A 813 -30.13 4.41 -4.58
CA ILE A 813 -31.55 4.25 -4.75
C ILE A 813 -32.27 5.50 -4.26
N ALA A 814 -33.25 6.00 -5.02
CA ALA A 814 -33.98 7.23 -4.69
C ALA A 814 -34.58 7.16 -3.27
N GLN A 815 -34.50 8.24 -2.53
CA GLN A 815 -34.89 8.30 -1.10
C GLN A 815 -36.32 7.76 -0.84
N LYS A 816 -37.28 8.11 -1.72
CA LYS A 816 -38.64 7.63 -1.67
C LYS A 816 -38.80 6.10 -1.76
N ASP A 817 -37.84 5.45 -2.44
CA ASP A 817 -37.90 4.00 -2.74
C ASP A 817 -37.09 3.18 -1.71
N ARG A 818 -36.23 3.82 -0.90
CA ARG A 818 -35.31 3.15 0.04
C ARG A 818 -36.03 2.36 1.12
N LYS A 819 -37.13 2.91 1.69
CA LYS A 819 -37.94 2.25 2.76
C LYS A 819 -38.46 0.88 2.32
N ASN A 820 -38.85 0.75 1.05
CA ASN A 820 -39.47 -0.46 0.50
C ASN A 820 -38.45 -1.37 -0.24
N SER A 821 -37.22 -0.91 -0.40
CA SER A 821 -36.19 -1.69 -1.11
C SER A 821 -35.55 -2.72 -0.18
N PRO A 822 -35.64 -4.02 -0.50
CA PRO A 822 -34.89 -5.06 0.21
C PRO A 822 -33.39 -4.81 0.21
N ALA A 823 -32.88 -4.21 -0.88
CA ALA A 823 -31.47 -3.85 -1.02
C ALA A 823 -31.01 -2.84 0.04
N CYS A 824 -31.87 -1.93 0.48
CA CYS A 824 -31.56 -0.94 1.50
C CYS A 824 -31.78 -1.46 2.92
N LYS A 825 -32.82 -2.27 3.13
CA LYS A 825 -33.21 -2.79 4.46
C LYS A 825 -32.06 -3.57 5.12
N TYR A 826 -31.34 -4.38 4.35
CA TYR A 826 -30.24 -5.22 4.82
C TYR A 826 -28.89 -4.78 4.28
N CYS A 827 -28.75 -3.53 3.85
CA CYS A 827 -27.51 -3.00 3.31
C CYS A 827 -26.45 -2.82 4.40
N ALA A 828 -25.31 -3.46 4.25
CA ALA A 828 -24.20 -3.31 5.17
C ALA A 828 -23.59 -1.88 5.17
N TYR A 829 -23.90 -1.09 4.13
CA TYR A 829 -23.47 0.29 3.95
C TYR A 829 -24.58 1.32 4.13
N LYS A 830 -25.72 0.94 4.73
CA LYS A 830 -26.87 1.83 4.89
C LYS A 830 -26.53 3.13 5.61
N ASP A 831 -25.65 3.03 6.62
CA ASP A 831 -25.23 4.16 7.43
C ASP A 831 -24.35 5.16 6.68
N PHE A 832 -23.69 4.70 5.59
CA PHE A 832 -22.92 5.59 4.69
C PHE A 832 -23.81 6.33 3.67
N CYS A 833 -25.07 5.92 3.52
CA CYS A 833 -25.99 6.48 2.54
C CYS A 833 -26.88 7.59 3.09
N ASN A 834 -26.61 8.19 4.27
CA ASN A 834 -27.55 9.08 4.96
C ASN A 834 -28.96 8.50 4.92
N PHE A 835 -29.12 7.35 5.55
CA PHE A 835 -30.44 6.80 5.78
C PHE A 835 -31.09 7.66 6.87
N ASP A 836 -31.56 8.85 6.49
CA ASP A 836 -32.38 9.65 7.37
C ASP A 836 -33.63 8.86 7.71
N VAL A 837 -33.64 8.37 8.91
CA VAL A 837 -34.83 7.90 9.57
C VAL A 837 -35.60 9.17 9.93
N VAL A 838 -36.47 9.58 9.06
CA VAL A 838 -37.57 10.47 9.47
C VAL A 838 -38.62 9.62 10.17
#